data_586259c7b75372b9e18cd57da0479863
#
_entry.id   586259c7b75372b9e18cd57da0479863
#
_cell.length_a   1.000
_cell.length_b   1.000
_cell.length_c   1.000
_cell.angle_alpha   90.00
_cell.angle_beta   90.00
_cell.angle_gamma   90.00
#
_symmetry.space_group_name_H-M   'P 1'
#
loop_
_entity.id
_entity.type
_entity.pdbx_description
1 polymer ?
#
loop_
_entity_poly.entity_id
_entity_poly.type
_entity_poly.pdbx_seq_one_letter_code
_entity_poly.pdbx_strand_id
1 'polypeptide(L)'
;MKKNKSASLFQKEQVIESIKQSFVKLNPRTMMMNPIMFTVEIVTVIMLVVTILSLSRDHYGSFGYNLLVFVILFATLLFANFAEAIAEARGKAQADSLRKTREETPAKLMTGEKLQTVSSSKLKKGDVFVCEAGDTIPADGEIIEGLASIDESAITGESAPVIREAGGDKSSVTGGTKVLSDNIKVLVTQQPGESFLDKMIALVEGASRKKTPNEIALTILLAGFTLVFVIVCITLIPFADYTNIDHPGTTISIAAILSLFVCLIPTTIGGLLSAIGIAGMDRALRANVITKSGKAVETAGDIDTLLLDKTGTITIGNRKATKFHTAPGVDEHAFVEACLLASLSDETPEGKSIVELGRESGMRMRNLNTTGARMIKFTAETKCSGVDLSDGTQIRKGAFDAIRRIAEKAGNTFPKEVEETIAAISGNGGTPLVVCVNQRVTGVIELQDIIKPGIQERFERLRKMGVKTVMVTGDNPLTAKYIAEKAGVDDFIAEAKPEDKMEYIRREQEAGKLVAMMGDGTNDAPALAQANVGVAMNSGTQAAKEAGNMVDLDNDPTKLIEIVEIGKQLLMTRGTLTTFSIANDVAKYFAIVPALFMVAIPELAALNIMGLHSPESAILSAVIFNAIIIPILIPLALKGVQYKPIGASALLRRNLLIYGLGGVIVPFIGIKLIDLVVSLFF
;
A
#
# COMPACT_ATOMS: atom_id res chain seq x y z
N MET A 1 -1.52 -12.88 20.69
CA MET A 1 -1.16 -11.59 20.08
C MET A 1 -0.28 -10.77 21.03
N LYS A 2 1.01 -10.76 20.83
CA LYS A 2 1.91 -9.82 21.53
C LYS A 2 1.66 -8.44 20.90
N LYS A 3 1.16 -7.47 21.68
CA LYS A 3 1.12 -6.06 21.29
C LYS A 3 2.54 -5.67 20.87
N ASN A 4 2.76 -5.46 19.56
CA ASN A 4 3.94 -4.75 19.08
C ASN A 4 3.97 -3.42 19.81
N LYS A 5 5.01 -3.18 20.61
CA LYS A 5 5.27 -1.87 21.19
C LYS A 5 5.27 -0.89 20.01
N SER A 6 4.34 0.04 20.01
CA SER A 6 4.30 1.13 19.03
C SER A 6 5.70 1.74 18.96
N ALA A 7 6.39 1.56 17.84
CA ALA A 7 7.70 2.18 17.65
C ALA A 7 7.52 3.68 17.88
N SER A 8 8.36 4.26 18.72
CA SER A 8 8.35 5.69 19.01
C SER A 8 8.37 6.48 17.70
N LEU A 9 7.51 7.49 17.57
CA LEU A 9 7.45 8.38 16.38
C LEU A 9 8.81 9.01 16.09
N PHE A 10 9.63 9.19 17.12
CA PHE A 10 10.94 9.82 17.06
C PHE A 10 11.98 8.89 17.72
N GLN A 11 12.76 8.21 16.90
CA GLN A 11 13.95 7.47 17.36
C GLN A 11 15.14 8.43 17.35
N LYS A 12 15.98 8.35 18.39
CA LYS A 12 17.10 9.30 18.58
C LYS A 12 18.03 9.41 17.37
N GLU A 13 18.36 8.28 16.75
CA GLU A 13 19.25 8.24 15.58
C GLU A 13 18.60 8.91 14.36
N GLN A 14 17.30 8.65 14.11
CA GLN A 14 16.55 9.28 13.03
C GLN A 14 16.43 10.80 13.23
N VAL A 15 16.23 11.26 14.46
CA VAL A 15 16.16 12.69 14.77
C VAL A 15 17.48 13.38 14.50
N ILE A 16 18.61 12.80 14.94
CA ILE A 16 19.94 13.37 14.71
C ILE A 16 20.26 13.45 13.21
N GLU A 17 19.97 12.39 12.47
CA GLU A 17 20.20 12.39 11.02
C GLU A 17 19.29 13.40 10.33
N SER A 18 18.03 13.51 10.73
CA SER A 18 17.07 14.47 10.16
C SER A 18 17.47 15.93 10.45
N ILE A 19 18.08 16.22 11.60
CA ILE A 19 18.64 17.54 11.88
C ILE A 19 19.78 17.85 10.92
N LYS A 20 20.70 16.93 10.67
CA LYS A 20 21.78 17.13 9.68
C LYS A 20 21.22 17.35 8.27
N GLN A 21 20.26 16.52 7.87
CA GLN A 21 19.62 16.61 6.55
C GLN A 21 18.83 17.92 6.37
N SER A 22 18.27 18.50 7.43
CA SER A 22 17.58 19.79 7.34
C SER A 22 18.49 20.93 6.90
N PHE A 23 19.78 20.88 7.25
CA PHE A 23 20.79 21.83 6.75
C PHE A 23 21.20 21.53 5.30
N VAL A 24 21.38 20.26 4.96
CA VAL A 24 21.73 19.87 3.57
C VAL A 24 20.64 20.27 2.58
N LYS A 25 19.37 20.18 3.00
CA LYS A 25 18.20 20.57 2.20
C LYS A 25 18.07 22.09 1.98
N LEU A 26 18.85 22.95 2.62
CA LEU A 26 18.95 24.38 2.32
C LEU A 26 19.64 24.66 0.97
N ASN A 27 20.00 23.64 0.21
CA ASN A 27 20.51 23.82 -1.14
C ASN A 27 19.39 24.40 -2.04
N PRO A 28 19.59 25.58 -2.69
CA PRO A 28 18.58 26.24 -3.51
C PRO A 28 17.99 25.34 -4.62
N ARG A 29 18.80 24.44 -5.20
CA ARG A 29 18.34 23.50 -6.23
C ARG A 29 17.29 22.52 -5.67
N THR A 30 17.46 22.11 -4.43
CA THR A 30 16.49 21.23 -3.74
C THR A 30 15.25 22.03 -3.35
N MET A 31 15.43 23.23 -2.81
CA MET A 31 14.35 24.10 -2.37
C MET A 31 13.44 24.56 -3.52
N MET A 32 13.97 24.75 -4.74
CA MET A 32 13.18 25.08 -5.94
C MET A 32 12.08 24.06 -6.27
N MET A 33 12.21 22.81 -5.80
CA MET A 33 11.15 21.80 -5.96
C MET A 33 9.89 22.11 -5.12
N ASN A 34 10.03 22.97 -4.09
CA ASN A 34 8.96 23.50 -3.26
C ASN A 34 8.92 25.02 -3.36
N PRO A 35 8.11 25.61 -4.27
CA PRO A 35 8.14 27.06 -4.57
C PRO A 35 7.90 27.94 -3.35
N ILE A 36 7.07 27.49 -2.40
CA ILE A 36 6.74 28.24 -1.18
C ILE A 36 7.98 28.35 -0.29
N MET A 37 8.59 27.22 0.03
CA MET A 37 9.75 27.20 0.90
C MET A 37 10.97 27.85 0.25
N PHE A 38 11.11 27.75 -1.07
CA PHE A 38 12.12 28.48 -1.83
C PHE A 38 11.93 30.00 -1.72
N THR A 39 10.70 30.48 -1.78
CA THR A 39 10.40 31.91 -1.58
C THR A 39 10.74 32.36 -0.16
N VAL A 40 10.46 31.53 0.86
CA VAL A 40 10.87 31.82 2.26
C VAL A 40 12.39 31.86 2.38
N GLU A 41 13.12 30.99 1.68
CA GLU A 41 14.57 31.00 1.65
C GLU A 41 15.11 32.31 1.08
N ILE A 42 14.57 32.77 -0.07
CA ILE A 42 14.94 34.06 -0.67
C ILE A 42 14.69 35.20 0.34
N VAL A 43 13.52 35.22 0.98
CA VAL A 43 13.20 36.23 2.00
C VAL A 43 14.16 36.19 3.19
N THR A 44 14.55 35.00 3.63
CA THR A 44 15.51 34.82 4.70
C THR A 44 16.89 35.37 4.33
N VAL A 45 17.33 35.14 3.09
CA VAL A 45 18.59 35.72 2.58
C VAL A 45 18.51 37.25 2.50
N ILE A 46 17.39 37.81 2.00
CA ILE A 46 17.17 39.26 1.97
C ILE A 46 17.22 39.83 3.40
N MET A 47 16.57 39.13 4.37
CA MET A 47 16.56 39.55 5.76
C MET A 47 17.97 39.53 6.38
N LEU A 48 18.82 38.56 6.01
CA LEU A 48 20.24 38.54 6.40
C LEU A 48 20.96 39.79 5.90
N VAL A 49 20.76 40.14 4.61
CA VAL A 49 21.37 41.33 4.03
C VAL A 49 20.89 42.60 4.75
N VAL A 50 19.59 42.72 5.03
CA VAL A 50 19.00 43.84 5.78
C VAL A 50 19.61 43.92 7.19
N THR A 51 19.76 42.78 7.85
CA THR A 51 20.39 42.71 9.17
C THR A 51 21.85 43.21 9.16
N ILE A 52 22.61 42.82 8.14
CA ILE A 52 24.02 43.30 8.00
C ILE A 52 24.04 44.81 7.70
N LEU A 53 23.15 45.28 6.84
CA LEU A 53 23.10 46.72 6.49
C LEU A 53 22.65 47.58 7.68
N SER A 54 21.84 47.07 8.59
CA SER A 54 21.42 47.78 9.80
C SER A 54 22.56 48.01 10.83
N LEU A 55 23.71 47.37 10.64
CA LEU A 55 24.94 47.69 11.42
C LEU A 55 25.57 49.04 11.05
N SER A 56 25.35 49.47 9.81
CA SER A 56 26.02 50.66 9.27
C SER A 56 25.07 51.84 8.92
N ARG A 57 23.77 51.62 8.97
CA ARG A 57 22.75 52.61 8.55
C ARG A 57 21.48 52.42 9.39
N ASP A 58 21.10 53.44 10.16
CA ASP A 58 19.88 53.44 11.00
C ASP A 58 18.56 53.34 10.20
N HIS A 59 18.59 53.66 8.92
CA HIS A 59 17.44 53.57 7.99
C HIS A 59 16.85 52.15 7.86
N TYR A 60 17.64 51.11 8.16
CA TYR A 60 17.19 49.71 8.05
C TYR A 60 16.60 49.17 9.38
N GLY A 61 16.38 50.02 10.36
CA GLY A 61 15.82 49.64 11.66
C GLY A 61 16.85 49.05 12.67
N SER A 62 16.38 48.60 13.82
CA SER A 62 17.20 48.04 14.88
C SER A 62 17.86 46.76 14.47
N PHE A 63 19.20 46.66 14.63
CA PHE A 63 19.96 45.42 14.37
C PHE A 63 19.44 44.23 15.19
N GLY A 64 19.13 44.43 16.47
CA GLY A 64 18.65 43.35 17.34
C GLY A 64 17.30 42.78 16.86
N TYR A 65 16.38 43.64 16.46
CA TYR A 65 15.10 43.24 15.91
C TYR A 65 15.26 42.46 14.57
N ASN A 66 16.05 43.02 13.67
CA ASN A 66 16.29 42.39 12.36
C ASN A 66 16.98 41.02 12.49
N LEU A 67 17.97 40.90 13.41
CA LEU A 67 18.64 39.65 13.70
C LEU A 67 17.67 38.62 14.27
N LEU A 68 16.79 39.02 15.16
CA LEU A 68 15.78 38.11 15.74
C LEU A 68 14.80 37.60 14.67
N VAL A 69 14.31 38.49 13.81
CA VAL A 69 13.44 38.08 12.67
C VAL A 69 14.19 37.13 11.75
N PHE A 70 15.45 37.43 11.37
CA PHE A 70 16.27 36.53 10.56
C PHE A 70 16.40 35.13 11.18
N VAL A 71 16.74 35.06 12.47
CA VAL A 71 16.90 33.76 13.18
C VAL A 71 15.60 32.96 13.18
N ILE A 72 14.45 33.62 13.37
CA ILE A 72 13.15 32.93 13.37
C ILE A 72 12.79 32.42 11.96
N LEU A 73 13.03 33.23 10.90
CA LEU A 73 12.81 32.81 9.53
C LEU A 73 13.71 31.63 9.15
N PHE A 74 14.99 31.69 9.55
CA PHE A 74 15.92 30.60 9.35
C PHE A 74 15.49 29.30 10.11
N ALA A 75 15.03 29.44 11.34
CA ALA A 75 14.47 28.33 12.12
C ALA A 75 13.22 27.75 11.44
N THR A 76 12.36 28.59 10.84
CA THR A 76 11.18 28.15 10.08
C THR A 76 11.56 27.24 8.90
N LEU A 77 12.60 27.63 8.14
CA LEU A 77 13.15 26.80 7.05
C LEU A 77 13.68 25.46 7.58
N LEU A 78 14.45 25.49 8.67
CA LEU A 78 14.98 24.27 9.27
C LEU A 78 13.87 23.34 9.76
N PHE A 79 12.80 23.87 10.36
CA PHE A 79 11.67 23.06 10.82
C PHE A 79 10.91 22.43 9.66
N ALA A 80 10.70 23.15 8.56
CA ALA A 80 10.07 22.61 7.36
C ALA A 80 10.92 21.49 6.73
N ASN A 81 12.23 21.73 6.57
CA ASN A 81 13.17 20.73 6.05
C ASN A 81 13.29 19.52 7.00
N PHE A 82 13.23 19.73 8.31
CA PHE A 82 13.23 18.66 9.30
C PHE A 82 11.98 17.78 9.19
N ALA A 83 10.81 18.38 8.93
CA ALA A 83 9.57 17.63 8.74
C ALA A 83 9.65 16.65 7.57
N GLU A 84 10.26 17.07 6.47
CA GLU A 84 10.50 16.21 5.31
C GLU A 84 11.60 15.18 5.60
N ALA A 85 12.71 15.60 6.17
CA ALA A 85 13.85 14.73 6.49
C ALA A 85 13.49 13.60 7.48
N ILE A 86 12.67 13.87 8.51
CA ILE A 86 12.24 12.85 9.47
C ILE A 86 11.30 11.83 8.83
N ALA A 87 10.45 12.26 7.88
CA ALA A 87 9.62 11.36 7.11
C ALA A 87 10.46 10.44 6.21
N GLU A 88 11.48 10.99 5.52
CA GLU A 88 12.43 10.23 4.69
C GLU A 88 13.28 9.26 5.52
N ALA A 89 13.80 9.70 6.68
CA ALA A 89 14.60 8.86 7.56
C ALA A 89 13.82 7.64 8.07
N ARG A 90 12.53 7.77 8.30
CA ARG A 90 11.66 6.66 8.68
C ARG A 90 11.49 5.66 7.53
N GLY A 91 11.28 6.14 6.31
CA GLY A 91 11.22 5.29 5.12
C GLY A 91 12.56 4.55 4.90
N LYS A 92 13.68 5.27 5.00
CA LYS A 92 15.03 4.71 4.83
C LYS A 92 15.37 3.63 5.87
N ALA A 93 15.01 3.83 7.13
CA ALA A 93 15.24 2.82 8.17
C ALA A 93 14.50 1.49 7.89
N GLN A 94 13.38 1.56 7.20
CA GLN A 94 12.63 0.37 6.77
C GLN A 94 13.29 -0.29 5.56
N ALA A 95 13.83 0.47 4.61
CA ALA A 95 14.67 -0.03 3.52
C ALA A 95 15.93 -0.74 4.03
N ASP A 96 16.60 -0.16 5.02
CA ASP A 96 17.78 -0.76 5.66
C ASP A 96 17.45 -2.07 6.39
N SER A 97 16.25 -2.19 6.95
CA SER A 97 15.78 -3.45 7.52
C SER A 97 15.63 -4.53 6.44
N LEU A 98 15.11 -4.16 5.27
CA LEU A 98 15.01 -5.06 4.12
C LEU A 98 16.39 -5.41 3.53
N ARG A 99 17.34 -4.46 3.51
CA ARG A 99 18.72 -4.73 3.09
C ARG A 99 19.45 -5.74 3.97
N LYS A 100 19.21 -5.73 5.27
CA LYS A 100 19.82 -6.67 6.21
C LYS A 100 19.39 -8.12 5.95
N THR A 101 18.26 -8.34 5.27
CA THR A 101 17.85 -9.67 4.82
C THR A 101 18.57 -10.13 3.56
N ARG A 102 19.31 -9.23 2.89
CA ARG A 102 20.11 -9.50 1.70
C ARG A 102 21.56 -9.81 2.09
N GLU A 103 21.80 -10.98 2.67
CA GLU A 103 23.17 -11.51 2.79
C GLU A 103 23.61 -12.14 1.47
N GLU A 104 24.92 -12.07 1.15
CA GLU A 104 25.49 -12.84 0.04
C GLU A 104 25.29 -14.33 0.31
N THR A 105 24.37 -14.94 -0.41
CA THR A 105 23.97 -16.32 -0.23
C THR A 105 24.72 -17.21 -1.21
N PRO A 106 25.25 -18.36 -0.81
CA PRO A 106 25.82 -19.31 -1.73
C PRO A 106 24.70 -19.89 -2.63
N ALA A 107 24.94 -19.91 -3.96
CA ALA A 107 24.03 -20.44 -4.95
C ALA A 107 24.62 -21.68 -5.58
N LYS A 108 23.84 -22.76 -5.67
CA LYS A 108 24.19 -24.00 -6.37
C LYS A 108 23.79 -23.84 -7.85
N LEU A 109 24.66 -23.18 -8.65
CA LEU A 109 24.45 -22.94 -10.08
C LEU A 109 24.58 -24.26 -10.85
N MET A 110 23.63 -24.55 -11.73
CA MET A 110 23.63 -25.71 -12.61
C MET A 110 24.26 -25.33 -13.96
N THR A 111 25.41 -25.93 -14.27
CA THR A 111 26.07 -25.77 -15.57
C THR A 111 26.09 -27.13 -16.25
N GLY A 112 25.11 -27.41 -17.13
CA GLY A 112 24.83 -28.75 -17.64
C GLY A 112 24.37 -29.68 -16.51
N GLU A 113 25.04 -30.80 -16.30
CA GLU A 113 24.76 -31.75 -15.20
C GLU A 113 25.56 -31.50 -13.91
N LYS A 114 26.44 -30.49 -13.90
CA LYS A 114 27.32 -30.19 -12.76
C LYS A 114 26.77 -29.03 -11.94
N LEU A 115 26.78 -29.20 -10.60
CA LEU A 115 26.49 -28.14 -9.66
C LEU A 115 27.78 -27.44 -9.25
N GLN A 116 27.79 -26.11 -9.37
CA GLN A 116 28.91 -25.26 -8.93
C GLN A 116 28.41 -24.26 -7.92
N THR A 117 29.03 -24.18 -6.74
CA THR A 117 28.70 -23.17 -5.75
C THR A 117 29.31 -21.82 -6.14
N VAL A 118 28.48 -20.81 -6.33
CA VAL A 118 28.86 -19.43 -6.64
C VAL A 118 28.20 -18.47 -5.66
N SER A 119 28.68 -17.22 -5.58
CA SER A 119 27.95 -16.19 -4.83
C SER A 119 26.70 -15.76 -5.58
N SER A 120 25.59 -15.46 -4.86
CA SER A 120 24.34 -14.93 -5.43
C SER A 120 24.56 -13.71 -6.32
N SER A 121 25.58 -12.89 -6.03
CA SER A 121 25.95 -11.71 -6.82
C SER A 121 26.48 -12.03 -8.24
N LYS A 122 26.84 -13.28 -8.51
CA LYS A 122 27.34 -13.75 -9.82
C LYS A 122 26.27 -14.38 -10.70
N LEU A 123 25.08 -14.65 -10.16
CA LEU A 123 23.96 -15.19 -10.93
C LEU A 123 23.47 -14.15 -11.95
N LYS A 124 23.16 -14.62 -13.16
CA LYS A 124 22.64 -13.81 -14.26
C LYS A 124 21.25 -14.29 -14.66
N LYS A 125 20.48 -13.40 -15.25
CA LYS A 125 19.20 -13.77 -15.86
C LYS A 125 19.39 -14.90 -16.87
N GLY A 126 18.59 -15.97 -16.71
CA GLY A 126 18.69 -17.19 -17.52
C GLY A 126 19.51 -18.32 -16.89
N ASP A 127 20.25 -18.06 -15.82
CA ASP A 127 20.92 -19.12 -15.06
C ASP A 127 19.90 -19.98 -14.31
N VAL A 128 20.24 -21.25 -14.07
CA VAL A 128 19.44 -22.17 -13.29
C VAL A 128 20.19 -22.57 -12.04
N PHE A 129 19.57 -22.43 -10.88
CA PHE A 129 20.13 -22.89 -9.61
C PHE A 129 19.21 -23.89 -8.91
N VAL A 130 19.79 -24.67 -8.00
CA VAL A 130 19.08 -25.67 -7.19
C VAL A 130 19.07 -25.22 -5.74
N CYS A 131 17.90 -25.31 -5.09
CA CYS A 131 17.75 -25.14 -3.64
C CYS A 131 17.14 -26.39 -3.03
N GLU A 132 17.68 -26.79 -1.88
CA GLU A 132 17.24 -27.90 -1.07
C GLU A 132 16.71 -27.39 0.28
N ALA A 133 16.04 -28.27 1.03
CA ALA A 133 15.55 -27.93 2.38
C ALA A 133 16.70 -27.40 3.27
N GLY A 134 16.50 -26.20 3.81
CA GLY A 134 17.49 -25.47 4.62
C GLY A 134 18.26 -24.39 3.86
N ASP A 135 18.25 -24.40 2.52
CA ASP A 135 18.92 -23.38 1.73
C ASP A 135 18.12 -22.06 1.72
N THR A 136 18.85 -20.95 1.63
CA THR A 136 18.26 -19.64 1.33
C THR A 136 18.26 -19.43 -0.18
N ILE A 137 17.14 -18.99 -0.74
CA ILE A 137 16.99 -18.72 -2.18
C ILE A 137 17.90 -17.54 -2.55
N PRO A 138 18.87 -17.74 -3.49
CA PRO A 138 19.92 -16.74 -3.74
C PRO A 138 19.48 -15.59 -4.65
N ALA A 139 18.44 -15.77 -5.47
CA ALA A 139 17.95 -14.76 -6.42
C ALA A 139 16.47 -14.96 -6.74
N ASP A 140 15.84 -13.90 -7.26
CA ASP A 140 14.47 -13.98 -7.76
C ASP A 140 14.40 -14.85 -9.02
N GLY A 141 13.37 -15.71 -9.08
CA GLY A 141 13.24 -16.61 -10.22
C GLY A 141 11.89 -17.31 -10.27
N GLU A 142 11.78 -18.20 -11.24
CA GLU A 142 10.63 -19.09 -11.41
C GLU A 142 11.06 -20.54 -11.24
N ILE A 143 10.28 -21.32 -10.47
CA ILE A 143 10.49 -22.76 -10.33
C ILE A 143 10.16 -23.43 -11.65
N ILE A 144 11.14 -24.09 -12.23
CA ILE A 144 10.98 -24.87 -13.47
C ILE A 144 10.80 -26.35 -13.22
N GLU A 145 11.22 -26.84 -12.03
CA GLU A 145 11.07 -28.23 -11.63
C GLU A 145 11.02 -28.33 -10.09
N GLY A 146 10.09 -29.13 -9.57
CA GLY A 146 9.93 -29.42 -8.14
C GLY A 146 8.81 -28.64 -7.49
N LEU A 147 8.64 -28.90 -6.18
CA LEU A 147 7.68 -28.28 -5.27
C LEU A 147 8.38 -28.13 -3.92
N ALA A 148 8.22 -27.00 -3.26
CA ALA A 148 8.78 -26.78 -1.93
C ALA A 148 7.88 -25.94 -1.04
N SER A 149 8.01 -26.14 0.26
CA SER A 149 7.50 -25.23 1.28
C SER A 149 8.58 -24.19 1.57
N ILE A 150 8.24 -22.91 1.45
CA ILE A 150 9.18 -21.80 1.57
C ILE A 150 8.73 -20.88 2.70
N ASP A 151 9.67 -20.52 3.57
CA ASP A 151 9.51 -19.51 4.60
C ASP A 151 9.84 -18.13 3.99
N GLU A 152 8.81 -17.32 3.83
CA GLU A 152 8.92 -15.97 3.30
C GLU A 152 8.87 -14.91 4.42
N SER A 153 8.93 -15.32 5.69
CA SER A 153 8.77 -14.45 6.85
C SER A 153 9.79 -13.29 6.92
N ALA A 154 10.99 -13.51 6.35
CA ALA A 154 12.00 -12.47 6.25
C ALA A 154 11.57 -11.26 5.38
N ILE A 155 10.66 -11.49 4.43
CA ILE A 155 10.14 -10.47 3.51
C ILE A 155 8.74 -10.05 3.89
N THR A 156 7.86 -11.01 4.16
CA THR A 156 6.44 -10.79 4.44
C THR A 156 6.14 -10.51 5.91
N GLY A 157 7.00 -10.96 6.81
CA GLY A 157 6.72 -10.95 8.25
C GLY A 157 5.76 -12.07 8.71
N GLU A 158 5.22 -12.85 7.78
CA GLU A 158 4.30 -13.95 8.06
C GLU A 158 5.07 -15.23 8.40
N SER A 159 4.73 -15.86 9.53
CA SER A 159 5.42 -17.09 9.99
C SER A 159 4.91 -18.37 9.33
N ALA A 160 3.82 -18.31 8.55
CA ALA A 160 3.26 -19.48 7.88
C ALA A 160 4.01 -19.74 6.55
N PRO A 161 4.56 -20.95 6.36
CA PRO A 161 5.23 -21.29 5.11
C PRO A 161 4.26 -21.32 3.92
N VAL A 162 4.76 -20.91 2.76
CA VAL A 162 4.02 -20.90 1.49
C VAL A 162 4.49 -22.06 0.61
N ILE A 163 3.55 -22.77 -0.03
CA ILE A 163 3.88 -23.80 -1.00
C ILE A 163 4.10 -23.16 -2.37
N ARG A 164 5.27 -23.44 -2.97
CA ARG A 164 5.67 -22.99 -4.31
C ARG A 164 5.94 -24.22 -5.19
N GLU A 165 5.51 -24.19 -6.46
CA GLU A 165 5.59 -25.33 -7.36
C GLU A 165 5.91 -24.93 -8.81
N ALA A 166 6.46 -25.82 -9.57
CA ALA A 166 6.76 -25.61 -10.99
C ALA A 166 5.46 -25.52 -11.81
N GLY A 167 5.36 -24.51 -12.66
CA GLY A 167 4.24 -24.30 -13.54
C GLY A 167 3.03 -23.67 -12.87
N GLY A 168 2.40 -22.70 -13.53
CA GLY A 168 1.25 -21.96 -13.02
C GLY A 168 1.62 -20.74 -12.17
N ASP A 169 0.62 -20.25 -11.42
CA ASP A 169 0.70 -18.94 -10.75
C ASP A 169 1.53 -18.94 -9.45
N LYS A 170 1.96 -20.13 -8.98
CA LYS A 170 2.76 -20.28 -7.75
C LYS A 170 4.24 -20.58 -8.00
N SER A 171 4.71 -20.40 -9.22
CA SER A 171 6.10 -20.71 -9.62
C SER A 171 7.13 -19.66 -9.19
N SER A 172 6.72 -18.45 -8.87
CA SER A 172 7.62 -17.34 -8.51
C SER A 172 8.22 -17.51 -7.12
N VAL A 173 9.54 -17.33 -7.01
CA VAL A 173 10.29 -17.30 -5.73
C VAL A 173 11.10 -16.02 -5.62
N THR A 174 11.30 -15.57 -4.38
CA THR A 174 12.01 -14.32 -4.07
C THR A 174 13.32 -14.61 -3.33
N GLY A 175 14.39 -13.97 -3.76
CA GLY A 175 15.70 -14.08 -3.10
C GLY A 175 15.65 -13.62 -1.64
N GLY A 176 16.37 -14.34 -0.75
CA GLY A 176 16.38 -14.08 0.69
C GLY A 176 15.35 -14.88 1.49
N THR A 177 14.44 -15.63 0.84
CA THR A 177 13.51 -16.55 1.48
C THR A 177 14.16 -17.92 1.69
N LYS A 178 13.61 -18.75 2.59
CA LYS A 178 14.23 -20.02 3.00
C LYS A 178 13.39 -21.22 2.60
N VAL A 179 13.99 -22.20 1.93
CA VAL A 179 13.35 -23.48 1.61
C VAL A 179 13.27 -24.34 2.87
N LEU A 180 12.07 -24.81 3.24
CA LEU A 180 11.83 -25.63 4.44
C LEU A 180 11.73 -27.11 4.13
N SER A 181 11.21 -27.47 2.96
CA SER A 181 11.05 -28.87 2.55
C SER A 181 11.36 -29.05 1.07
N ASP A 182 11.72 -30.26 0.69
CA ASP A 182 11.92 -30.73 -0.68
C ASP A 182 13.05 -30.00 -1.44
N ASN A 183 13.07 -30.09 -2.76
CA ASN A 183 14.04 -29.44 -3.62
C ASN A 183 13.37 -28.79 -4.83
N ILE A 184 13.95 -27.68 -5.30
CA ILE A 184 13.46 -26.93 -6.45
C ILE A 184 14.61 -26.55 -7.38
N LYS A 185 14.32 -26.55 -8.68
CA LYS A 185 15.17 -25.91 -9.70
C LYS A 185 14.53 -24.59 -10.12
N VAL A 186 15.29 -23.53 -10.03
CA VAL A 186 14.81 -22.16 -10.26
C VAL A 186 15.59 -21.52 -11.40
N LEU A 187 14.85 -20.97 -12.35
CA LEU A 187 15.37 -20.13 -13.42
C LEU A 187 15.43 -18.67 -12.94
N VAL A 188 16.61 -18.06 -12.99
CA VAL A 188 16.80 -16.65 -12.62
C VAL A 188 16.10 -15.73 -13.62
N THR A 189 15.20 -14.88 -13.14
CA THR A 189 14.40 -13.98 -13.98
C THR A 189 14.92 -12.54 -14.01
N GLN A 190 15.74 -12.13 -13.04
CA GLN A 190 16.23 -10.76 -12.88
C GLN A 190 17.75 -10.67 -12.88
N GLN A 191 18.31 -9.54 -13.30
CA GLN A 191 19.74 -9.26 -13.17
C GLN A 191 20.09 -8.89 -11.71
N PRO A 192 21.35 -9.09 -11.27
CA PRO A 192 21.82 -8.58 -9.98
C PRO A 192 21.62 -7.06 -9.89
N GLY A 193 20.99 -6.59 -8.82
CA GLY A 193 20.63 -5.17 -8.63
C GLY A 193 19.24 -4.79 -9.17
N GLU A 194 18.55 -5.69 -9.88
CA GLU A 194 17.20 -5.50 -10.39
C GLU A 194 16.17 -6.41 -9.69
N SER A 195 16.58 -7.09 -8.62
CA SER A 195 15.66 -7.96 -7.87
C SER A 195 14.46 -7.19 -7.35
N PHE A 196 13.40 -7.91 -7.05
CA PHE A 196 12.20 -7.32 -6.43
C PHE A 196 12.57 -6.53 -5.16
N LEU A 197 13.44 -7.08 -4.31
CA LEU A 197 13.98 -6.41 -3.12
C LEU A 197 14.78 -5.14 -3.48
N ASP A 198 15.61 -5.18 -4.53
CA ASP A 198 16.38 -4.00 -4.98
C ASP A 198 15.47 -2.87 -5.47
N LYS A 199 14.47 -3.22 -6.27
CA LYS A 199 13.44 -2.28 -6.74
C LYS A 199 12.67 -1.67 -5.57
N MET A 200 12.32 -2.48 -4.56
CA MET A 200 11.67 -2.03 -3.34
C MET A 200 12.52 -1.03 -2.56
N ILE A 201 13.79 -1.38 -2.31
CA ILE A 201 14.73 -0.54 -1.59
C ILE A 201 14.86 0.81 -2.32
N ALA A 202 15.05 0.79 -3.64
CA ALA A 202 15.14 2.01 -4.44
C ALA A 202 13.88 2.90 -4.39
N LEU A 203 12.69 2.30 -4.36
CA LEU A 203 11.43 3.02 -4.22
C LEU A 203 11.26 3.67 -2.84
N VAL A 204 11.67 2.97 -1.79
CA VAL A 204 11.62 3.47 -0.40
C VAL A 204 12.67 4.55 -0.16
N GLU A 205 13.83 4.47 -0.79
CA GLU A 205 14.91 5.46 -0.69
C GLU A 205 14.64 6.77 -1.45
N GLY A 206 13.51 6.85 -2.15
CA GLY A 206 13.06 8.11 -2.76
C GLY A 206 13.69 8.43 -4.12
N ALA A 207 14.36 7.49 -4.78
CA ALA A 207 15.02 7.73 -6.07
C ALA A 207 14.05 8.09 -7.23
N SER A 208 12.72 7.94 -7.06
CA SER A 208 11.74 8.27 -8.10
C SER A 208 10.39 8.77 -7.58
N ARG A 209 10.38 9.59 -6.53
CA ARG A 209 9.13 10.13 -6.00
C ARG A 209 8.47 11.09 -6.98
N LYS A 210 7.49 10.61 -7.75
CA LYS A 210 6.61 11.47 -8.55
C LYS A 210 5.53 12.08 -7.64
N LYS A 211 5.36 13.41 -7.73
CA LYS A 211 4.27 14.12 -7.04
C LYS A 211 2.91 13.57 -7.50
N THR A 212 1.96 13.49 -6.58
CA THR A 212 0.59 13.08 -6.90
C THR A 212 -0.15 14.22 -7.63
N PRO A 213 -1.23 13.93 -8.40
CA PRO A 213 -2.03 14.98 -9.04
C PRO A 213 -2.55 16.02 -8.05
N ASN A 214 -2.98 15.60 -6.86
CA ASN A 214 -3.44 16.52 -5.81
C ASN A 214 -2.28 17.34 -5.21
N GLU A 215 -1.08 16.77 -5.09
CA GLU A 215 0.11 17.52 -4.69
C GLU A 215 0.47 18.58 -5.74
N ILE A 216 0.35 18.27 -7.02
CA ILE A 216 0.60 19.20 -8.11
C ILE A 216 -0.44 20.32 -8.08
N ALA A 217 -1.74 19.98 -8.01
CA ALA A 217 -2.83 20.95 -7.95
C ALA A 217 -2.69 21.89 -6.76
N LEU A 218 -2.40 21.35 -5.57
CA LEU A 218 -2.18 22.13 -4.36
C LEU A 218 -0.94 23.00 -4.47
N THR A 219 0.16 22.50 -5.06
CA THR A 219 1.38 23.29 -5.29
C THR A 219 1.10 24.47 -6.22
N ILE A 220 0.31 24.27 -7.28
CA ILE A 220 -0.09 25.36 -8.21
C ILE A 220 -0.94 26.41 -7.48
N LEU A 221 -1.93 25.98 -6.70
CA LEU A 221 -2.79 26.88 -5.91
C LEU A 221 -1.94 27.72 -4.94
N LEU A 222 -1.05 27.06 -4.20
CA LEU A 222 -0.20 27.74 -3.21
C LEU A 222 0.82 28.66 -3.88
N ALA A 223 1.36 28.31 -5.04
CA ALA A 223 2.22 29.19 -5.83
C ALA A 223 1.45 30.43 -6.34
N GLY A 224 0.19 30.25 -6.75
CA GLY A 224 -0.69 31.35 -7.12
C GLY A 224 -0.93 32.31 -5.95
N PHE A 225 -1.24 31.81 -4.75
CA PHE A 225 -1.35 32.65 -3.55
C PHE A 225 -0.04 33.37 -3.22
N THR A 226 1.10 32.69 -3.33
CA THR A 226 2.41 33.30 -3.11
C THR A 226 2.63 34.48 -4.05
N LEU A 227 2.31 34.33 -5.35
CA LEU A 227 2.42 35.41 -6.32
C LEU A 227 1.53 36.62 -5.96
N VAL A 228 0.26 36.35 -5.59
CA VAL A 228 -0.65 37.42 -5.16
C VAL A 228 -0.09 38.15 -3.93
N PHE A 229 0.44 37.45 -2.95
CA PHE A 229 1.00 38.07 -1.74
C PHE A 229 2.31 38.82 -2.01
N VAL A 230 3.13 38.39 -2.97
CA VAL A 230 4.29 39.17 -3.45
C VAL A 230 3.81 40.52 -3.98
N ILE A 231 2.79 40.53 -4.84
CA ILE A 231 2.25 41.75 -5.42
C ILE A 231 1.69 42.65 -4.30
N VAL A 232 0.91 42.10 -3.38
CA VAL A 232 0.33 42.84 -2.23
C VAL A 232 1.44 43.48 -1.39
N CYS A 233 2.48 42.73 -1.01
CA CYS A 233 3.55 43.27 -0.18
C CYS A 233 4.38 44.33 -0.88
N ILE A 234 4.65 44.19 -2.18
CA ILE A 234 5.36 45.22 -2.96
C ILE A 234 4.52 46.50 -3.06
N THR A 235 3.20 46.39 -3.26
CA THR A 235 2.31 47.55 -3.36
C THR A 235 2.07 48.26 -2.03
N LEU A 236 2.26 47.57 -0.90
CA LEU A 236 2.16 48.16 0.43
C LEU A 236 3.26 49.22 0.70
N ILE A 237 4.43 49.10 0.10
CA ILE A 237 5.53 50.06 0.29
C ILE A 237 5.13 51.45 -0.17
N PRO A 238 4.78 51.71 -1.47
CA PRO A 238 4.37 53.03 -1.91
C PRO A 238 3.06 53.49 -1.25
N PHE A 239 2.19 52.57 -0.84
CA PHE A 239 0.97 52.90 -0.12
C PHE A 239 1.28 53.45 1.29
N ALA A 240 2.22 52.82 2.00
CA ALA A 240 2.69 53.30 3.29
C ALA A 240 3.41 54.64 3.20
N ASP A 241 4.25 54.84 2.18
CA ASP A 241 4.92 56.12 1.91
C ASP A 241 3.90 57.23 1.64
N TYR A 242 2.85 56.96 0.85
CA TYR A 242 1.78 57.92 0.61
C TYR A 242 1.03 58.28 1.89
N THR A 243 0.68 57.28 2.72
CA THR A 243 0.00 57.50 4.00
C THR A 243 0.87 58.31 4.99
N ASN A 244 2.19 58.17 4.92
CA ASN A 244 3.13 58.91 5.76
C ASN A 244 3.19 60.42 5.43
N ILE A 245 2.69 60.87 4.26
CA ILE A 245 2.59 62.29 3.89
C ILE A 245 1.60 62.99 4.81
N ASP A 246 0.43 62.40 5.06
CA ASP A 246 -0.64 63.00 5.88
C ASP A 246 -0.48 62.60 7.38
N HIS A 247 0.19 61.51 7.67
CA HIS A 247 0.40 60.99 9.03
C HIS A 247 1.88 60.68 9.27
N PRO A 248 2.73 61.69 9.58
CA PRO A 248 4.16 61.51 9.81
C PRO A 248 4.43 60.52 10.95
N GLY A 249 5.31 59.53 10.69
CA GLY A 249 5.64 58.46 11.62
C GLY A 249 5.13 57.06 11.22
N THR A 250 4.39 56.95 10.13
CA THR A 250 3.88 55.69 9.58
C THR A 250 4.91 55.03 8.66
N THR A 251 6.13 54.87 9.11
CA THR A 251 7.15 54.17 8.30
C THR A 251 7.09 52.66 8.57
N ILE A 252 6.86 51.89 7.48
CA ILE A 252 6.89 50.43 7.56
C ILE A 252 8.31 49.94 7.28
N SER A 253 8.93 49.26 8.23
CA SER A 253 10.26 48.70 8.05
C SER A 253 10.27 47.58 7.03
N ILE A 254 11.38 47.38 6.32
CA ILE A 254 11.58 46.26 5.41
C ILE A 254 11.38 44.93 6.15
N ALA A 255 11.85 44.83 7.38
CA ALA A 255 11.66 43.66 8.24
C ALA A 255 10.17 43.36 8.51
N ALA A 256 9.35 44.40 8.70
CA ALA A 256 7.90 44.25 8.90
C ALA A 256 7.22 43.72 7.64
N ILE A 257 7.57 44.22 6.44
CA ILE A 257 7.03 43.75 5.15
C ILE A 257 7.44 42.32 4.86
N LEU A 258 8.70 41.96 5.08
CA LEU A 258 9.19 40.59 4.90
C LEU A 258 8.53 39.61 5.89
N SER A 259 8.31 40.03 7.13
CA SER A 259 7.59 39.27 8.14
C SER A 259 6.12 39.08 7.77
N LEU A 260 5.45 40.14 7.32
CA LEU A 260 4.10 40.08 6.80
C LEU A 260 4.01 39.07 5.66
N PHE A 261 4.89 39.20 4.67
CA PHE A 261 4.91 38.31 3.52
C PHE A 261 5.00 36.82 3.92
N VAL A 262 5.94 36.47 4.80
CA VAL A 262 6.10 35.08 5.28
C VAL A 262 4.89 34.61 6.09
N CYS A 263 4.22 35.50 6.81
CA CYS A 263 3.00 35.17 7.54
C CYS A 263 1.77 35.02 6.63
N LEU A 264 1.74 35.68 5.47
CA LEU A 264 0.67 35.58 4.47
C LEU A 264 0.76 34.30 3.65
N ILE A 265 1.99 33.88 3.31
CA ILE A 265 2.20 32.65 2.54
C ILE A 265 1.82 31.44 3.41
N PRO A 266 1.12 30.42 2.85
CA PRO A 266 0.74 29.23 3.58
C PRO A 266 1.96 28.30 3.81
N THR A 267 2.93 28.79 4.59
CA THR A 267 4.20 28.11 4.89
C THR A 267 4.01 26.79 5.64
N THR A 268 2.99 26.71 6.50
CA THR A 268 2.68 25.54 7.29
C THR A 268 2.40 24.32 6.41
N ILE A 269 1.46 24.43 5.47
CA ILE A 269 1.16 23.31 4.56
C ILE A 269 2.28 23.13 3.53
N GLY A 270 2.90 24.21 3.06
CA GLY A 270 4.04 24.16 2.15
C GLY A 270 5.20 23.33 2.70
N GLY A 271 5.51 23.48 4.00
CA GLY A 271 6.55 22.70 4.68
C GLY A 271 6.16 21.26 5.01
N LEU A 272 4.86 20.96 5.18
CA LEU A 272 4.40 19.63 5.60
C LEU A 272 3.91 18.76 4.44
N LEU A 273 3.65 19.31 3.26
CA LEU A 273 3.01 18.60 2.14
C LEU A 273 3.81 17.36 1.71
N SER A 274 5.13 17.50 1.54
CA SER A 274 6.03 16.40 1.22
C SER A 274 6.05 15.33 2.32
N ALA A 275 6.13 15.75 3.57
CA ALA A 275 6.14 14.84 4.72
C ALA A 275 4.87 13.98 4.82
N ILE A 276 3.70 14.56 4.52
CA ILE A 276 2.41 13.83 4.50
C ILE A 276 2.44 12.70 3.46
N GLY A 277 2.91 12.99 2.23
CA GLY A 277 2.98 12.01 1.16
C GLY A 277 3.93 10.85 1.48
N ILE A 278 5.12 11.15 2.02
CA ILE A 278 6.10 10.14 2.45
C ILE A 278 5.52 9.29 3.57
N ALA A 279 4.87 9.90 4.56
CA ALA A 279 4.25 9.18 5.67
C ALA A 279 3.10 8.26 5.20
N GLY A 280 2.42 8.58 4.11
CA GLY A 280 1.42 7.71 3.49
C GLY A 280 2.05 6.41 2.96
N MET A 281 3.17 6.51 2.25
CA MET A 281 3.90 5.34 1.75
C MET A 281 4.50 4.51 2.91
N ASP A 282 5.07 5.14 3.94
CA ASP A 282 5.57 4.44 5.15
C ASP A 282 4.45 3.64 5.84
N ARG A 283 3.23 4.18 5.90
CA ARG A 283 2.08 3.47 6.47
C ARG A 283 1.65 2.26 5.63
N ALA A 284 1.63 2.39 4.30
CA ALA A 284 1.32 1.27 3.41
C ALA A 284 2.35 0.14 3.58
N LEU A 285 3.64 0.49 3.67
CA LEU A 285 4.71 -0.47 3.88
C LEU A 285 4.62 -1.17 5.25
N ARG A 286 4.23 -0.45 6.32
CA ARG A 286 3.95 -1.04 7.64
C ARG A 286 2.73 -1.96 7.67
N ALA A 287 1.83 -1.80 6.71
CA ALA A 287 0.71 -2.72 6.47
C ALA A 287 1.11 -3.88 5.54
N ASN A 288 2.42 -4.12 5.34
CA ASN A 288 2.97 -5.13 4.43
C ASN A 288 2.52 -4.95 2.97
N VAL A 289 2.30 -3.69 2.54
CA VAL A 289 1.98 -3.37 1.16
C VAL A 289 3.05 -2.46 0.57
N ILE A 290 3.70 -2.94 -0.47
CA ILE A 290 4.69 -2.18 -1.20
C ILE A 290 3.99 -1.36 -2.27
N THR A 291 4.32 -0.08 -2.33
CA THR A 291 3.75 0.83 -3.31
C THR A 291 4.84 1.40 -4.21
N LYS A 292 4.64 1.34 -5.54
CA LYS A 292 5.58 1.92 -6.50
C LYS A 292 5.55 3.45 -6.54
N SER A 293 4.51 4.07 -5.98
CA SER A 293 4.41 5.53 -5.90
C SER A 293 3.41 5.98 -4.83
N GLY A 294 3.63 7.18 -4.28
CA GLY A 294 2.67 7.84 -3.39
C GLY A 294 1.32 8.12 -4.08
N LYS A 295 1.33 8.29 -5.43
CA LYS A 295 0.10 8.42 -6.22
C LYS A 295 -0.80 7.20 -6.09
N ALA A 296 -0.23 5.99 -6.10
CA ALA A 296 -1.02 4.77 -5.98
C ALA A 296 -1.76 4.70 -4.63
N VAL A 297 -1.08 5.08 -3.52
CA VAL A 297 -1.70 5.14 -2.17
C VAL A 297 -2.82 6.18 -2.13
N GLU A 298 -2.61 7.34 -2.71
CA GLU A 298 -3.62 8.40 -2.76
C GLU A 298 -4.84 7.97 -3.57
N THR A 299 -4.61 7.45 -4.78
CA THR A 299 -5.68 6.96 -5.67
C THR A 299 -6.48 5.83 -5.01
N ALA A 300 -5.83 4.97 -4.22
CA ALA A 300 -6.51 3.91 -3.49
C ALA A 300 -7.55 4.45 -2.47
N GLY A 301 -7.35 5.67 -1.97
CA GLY A 301 -8.33 6.34 -1.11
C GLY A 301 -9.62 6.76 -1.82
N ASP A 302 -9.58 6.93 -3.13
CA ASP A 302 -10.69 7.45 -3.94
C ASP A 302 -11.29 6.42 -4.90
N ILE A 303 -10.94 5.13 -4.77
CA ILE A 303 -11.50 4.08 -5.64
C ILE A 303 -13.00 3.95 -5.46
N ASP A 304 -13.70 3.76 -6.60
CA ASP A 304 -15.14 3.52 -6.67
C ASP A 304 -15.46 2.04 -6.83
N THR A 305 -14.64 1.32 -7.60
CA THR A 305 -14.87 -0.09 -7.95
C THR A 305 -13.60 -0.91 -7.70
N LEU A 306 -13.77 -2.06 -7.05
CA LEU A 306 -12.75 -3.06 -6.83
C LEU A 306 -13.07 -4.32 -7.62
N LEU A 307 -12.21 -4.68 -8.57
CA LEU A 307 -12.23 -5.97 -9.24
C LEU A 307 -11.34 -6.95 -8.48
N LEU A 308 -11.89 -8.13 -8.23
CA LEU A 308 -11.23 -9.21 -7.50
C LEU A 308 -11.22 -10.47 -8.37
N ASP A 309 -10.06 -11.04 -8.63
CA ASP A 309 -10.01 -12.39 -9.15
C ASP A 309 -10.58 -13.37 -8.12
N LYS A 310 -11.20 -14.47 -8.59
CA LYS A 310 -11.75 -15.49 -7.68
C LYS A 310 -10.63 -16.27 -7.00
N THR A 311 -9.76 -16.87 -7.85
CA THR A 311 -8.78 -17.87 -7.42
C THR A 311 -7.60 -17.23 -6.71
N GLY A 312 -7.20 -17.76 -5.55
CA GLY A 312 -6.10 -17.19 -4.76
C GLY A 312 -6.47 -15.88 -4.04
N THR A 313 -7.47 -15.13 -4.53
CA THR A 313 -7.91 -13.84 -3.99
C THR A 313 -9.12 -14.00 -3.05
N ILE A 314 -10.29 -14.37 -3.57
CA ILE A 314 -11.51 -14.60 -2.75
C ILE A 314 -11.47 -15.99 -2.11
N THR A 315 -10.94 -16.98 -2.84
CA THR A 315 -10.76 -18.34 -2.37
C THR A 315 -9.31 -18.61 -2.00
N ILE A 316 -9.05 -19.70 -1.27
CA ILE A 316 -7.67 -20.11 -0.89
C ILE A 316 -6.84 -20.53 -2.13
N GLY A 317 -7.48 -20.70 -3.28
CA GLY A 317 -6.84 -21.05 -4.55
C GLY A 317 -6.68 -22.56 -4.76
N ASN A 318 -6.84 -23.37 -3.74
CA ASN A 318 -6.86 -24.83 -3.83
C ASN A 318 -8.24 -25.36 -3.51
N ARG A 319 -8.73 -26.29 -4.34
CA ARG A 319 -9.96 -27.00 -4.06
C ARG A 319 -9.70 -28.01 -2.95
N LYS A 320 -10.63 -28.11 -1.98
CA LYS A 320 -10.58 -29.14 -0.95
C LYS A 320 -11.72 -30.14 -1.14
N ALA A 321 -11.43 -31.39 -0.86
CA ALA A 321 -12.45 -32.42 -0.74
C ALA A 321 -13.33 -32.12 0.48
N THR A 322 -14.64 -32.04 0.26
CA THR A 322 -15.62 -31.68 1.29
C THR A 322 -16.58 -32.80 1.60
N LYS A 323 -16.83 -33.71 0.63
CA LYS A 323 -17.77 -34.80 0.81
C LYS A 323 -17.48 -35.98 -0.10
N PHE A 324 -17.76 -37.18 0.37
CA PHE A 324 -17.82 -38.42 -0.39
C PHE A 324 -19.28 -38.75 -0.72
N HIS A 325 -19.58 -39.01 -1.99
CA HIS A 325 -20.91 -39.42 -2.47
C HIS A 325 -20.79 -40.82 -3.06
N THR A 326 -21.29 -41.81 -2.34
CA THR A 326 -21.22 -43.21 -2.73
C THR A 326 -22.30 -43.56 -3.74
N ALA A 327 -21.99 -44.35 -4.76
CA ALA A 327 -22.97 -44.84 -5.73
C ALA A 327 -23.92 -45.88 -5.06
N PRO A 328 -25.17 -45.99 -5.52
CA PRO A 328 -26.13 -46.95 -5.00
C PRO A 328 -25.59 -48.38 -5.02
N GLY A 329 -25.73 -49.08 -3.89
CA GLY A 329 -25.29 -50.47 -3.77
C GLY A 329 -23.80 -50.69 -3.50
N VAL A 330 -23.03 -49.61 -3.36
CA VAL A 330 -21.61 -49.67 -2.97
C VAL A 330 -21.49 -49.41 -1.47
N ASP A 331 -20.60 -50.17 -0.81
CA ASP A 331 -20.29 -49.93 0.60
C ASP A 331 -19.50 -48.62 0.76
N GLU A 332 -19.97 -47.75 1.67
CA GLU A 332 -19.37 -46.45 1.90
C GLU A 332 -17.91 -46.54 2.36
N HIS A 333 -17.61 -47.51 3.24
CA HIS A 333 -16.27 -47.72 3.76
C HIS A 333 -15.31 -48.17 2.64
N ALA A 334 -15.73 -49.09 1.77
CA ALA A 334 -14.95 -49.56 0.62
C ALA A 334 -14.74 -48.41 -0.41
N PHE A 335 -15.75 -47.55 -0.59
CA PHE A 335 -15.61 -46.37 -1.46
C PHE A 335 -14.57 -45.36 -0.94
N VAL A 336 -14.65 -45.02 0.35
CA VAL A 336 -13.69 -44.09 0.97
C VAL A 336 -12.27 -44.67 0.94
N GLU A 337 -12.12 -46.01 1.18
CA GLU A 337 -10.83 -46.68 1.05
C GLU A 337 -10.26 -46.57 -0.36
N ALA A 338 -11.08 -46.81 -1.38
CA ALA A 338 -10.67 -46.64 -2.79
C ALA A 338 -10.24 -45.18 -3.12
N CYS A 339 -10.97 -44.19 -2.59
CA CYS A 339 -10.62 -42.76 -2.75
C CYS A 339 -9.25 -42.45 -2.12
N LEU A 340 -8.97 -42.99 -0.93
CA LEU A 340 -7.70 -42.82 -0.25
C LEU A 340 -6.54 -43.48 -1.03
N LEU A 341 -6.71 -44.77 -1.41
CA LEU A 341 -5.70 -45.51 -2.18
C LEU A 341 -5.35 -44.78 -3.50
N ALA A 342 -6.35 -44.27 -4.23
CA ALA A 342 -6.14 -43.54 -5.46
C ALA A 342 -5.48 -42.15 -5.27
N SER A 343 -5.44 -41.67 -4.02
CA SER A 343 -4.91 -40.32 -3.70
C SER A 343 -3.60 -40.35 -2.91
N LEU A 344 -3.11 -41.50 -2.47
CA LEU A 344 -1.89 -41.62 -1.67
C LEU A 344 -0.62 -41.10 -2.34
N SER A 345 -0.53 -41.23 -3.66
CA SER A 345 0.60 -40.72 -4.45
C SER A 345 0.34 -39.37 -5.11
N ASP A 346 -0.81 -38.81 -4.84
CA ASP A 346 -1.21 -37.50 -5.39
C ASP A 346 -0.73 -36.41 -4.45
N GLU A 347 0.41 -35.81 -4.78
CA GLU A 347 1.03 -34.76 -3.98
C GLU A 347 0.35 -33.39 -4.14
N THR A 348 -0.65 -33.29 -5.03
CA THR A 348 -1.43 -32.07 -5.21
C THR A 348 -2.22 -31.71 -3.94
N PRO A 349 -2.54 -30.42 -3.72
CA PRO A 349 -3.40 -30.02 -2.60
C PRO A 349 -4.75 -30.73 -2.57
N GLU A 350 -5.33 -30.98 -3.76
CA GLU A 350 -6.57 -31.76 -3.91
C GLU A 350 -6.40 -33.20 -3.42
N GLY A 351 -5.33 -33.87 -3.85
CA GLY A 351 -5.01 -35.25 -3.42
C GLY A 351 -4.82 -35.34 -1.91
N LYS A 352 -4.05 -34.42 -1.33
CA LYS A 352 -3.84 -34.32 0.13
C LYS A 352 -5.14 -34.07 0.87
N SER A 353 -6.02 -33.22 0.35
CA SER A 353 -7.33 -32.94 0.98
C SER A 353 -8.28 -34.14 0.96
N ILE A 354 -8.21 -35.00 -0.06
CA ILE A 354 -8.98 -36.24 -0.10
C ILE A 354 -8.52 -37.20 1.01
N VAL A 355 -7.20 -37.29 1.20
CA VAL A 355 -6.61 -38.11 2.28
C VAL A 355 -6.99 -37.55 3.65
N GLU A 356 -7.00 -36.24 3.84
CA GLU A 356 -7.42 -35.56 5.06
C GLU A 356 -8.90 -35.88 5.39
N LEU A 357 -9.79 -35.66 4.40
CA LEU A 357 -11.21 -35.95 4.53
C LEU A 357 -11.49 -37.42 4.88
N GLY A 358 -10.76 -38.38 4.28
CA GLY A 358 -10.89 -39.78 4.61
C GLY A 358 -10.45 -40.11 6.04
N ARG A 359 -9.42 -39.43 6.56
CA ARG A 359 -9.02 -39.58 7.99
C ARG A 359 -10.09 -39.00 8.93
N GLU A 360 -10.67 -37.88 8.60
CA GLU A 360 -11.77 -37.27 9.36
C GLU A 360 -13.02 -38.18 9.36
N SER A 361 -13.25 -38.94 8.27
CA SER A 361 -14.30 -39.97 8.17
C SER A 361 -13.98 -41.26 8.94
N GLY A 362 -12.88 -41.29 9.72
CA GLY A 362 -12.53 -42.39 10.59
C GLY A 362 -11.63 -43.50 9.99
N MET A 363 -11.17 -43.32 8.73
CA MET A 363 -10.26 -44.27 8.08
C MET A 363 -8.85 -44.21 8.67
N ARG A 364 -8.30 -45.37 9.06
CA ARG A 364 -6.94 -45.47 9.57
C ARG A 364 -5.97 -45.87 8.47
N MET A 365 -4.98 -45.06 8.16
CA MET A 365 -3.96 -45.27 7.12
C MET A 365 -3.19 -46.59 7.29
N ARG A 366 -3.07 -47.11 8.53
CA ARG A 366 -2.38 -48.39 8.83
C ARG A 366 -3.08 -49.61 8.25
N ASN A 367 -4.34 -49.51 7.88
CA ASN A 367 -5.14 -50.60 7.34
C ASN A 367 -5.07 -50.68 5.80
N LEU A 368 -4.45 -49.68 5.13
CA LEU A 368 -4.35 -49.64 3.68
C LEU A 368 -3.18 -50.51 3.20
N ASN A 369 -3.48 -51.55 2.43
CA ASN A 369 -2.45 -52.42 1.87
C ASN A 369 -1.93 -51.88 0.53
N THR A 370 -0.74 -51.30 0.56
CA THR A 370 -0.08 -50.73 -0.65
C THR A 370 1.13 -51.56 -1.10
N THR A 371 1.35 -52.73 -0.53
CA THR A 371 2.51 -53.58 -0.86
C THR A 371 2.39 -54.04 -2.31
N GLY A 372 3.38 -53.68 -3.15
CA GLY A 372 3.41 -54.03 -4.58
C GLY A 372 2.44 -53.22 -5.47
N ALA A 373 1.81 -52.17 -4.94
CA ALA A 373 0.93 -51.30 -5.73
C ALA A 373 1.67 -50.47 -6.75
N ARG A 374 1.11 -50.35 -7.96
CA ARG A 374 1.61 -49.46 -9.01
C ARG A 374 0.77 -48.20 -9.07
N MET A 375 1.39 -47.05 -8.74
CA MET A 375 0.73 -45.76 -8.78
C MET A 375 0.66 -45.22 -10.20
N ILE A 376 -0.49 -44.60 -10.57
CA ILE A 376 -0.73 -43.97 -11.87
C ILE A 376 -0.92 -42.47 -11.63
N LYS A 377 0.08 -41.70 -12.10
CA LYS A 377 0.07 -40.24 -11.98
C LYS A 377 -0.94 -39.61 -12.94
N PHE A 378 -1.50 -38.47 -12.55
CA PHE A 378 -2.37 -37.66 -13.39
C PHE A 378 -1.61 -37.15 -14.61
N THR A 379 -2.24 -37.22 -15.78
CA THR A 379 -1.76 -36.56 -17.00
C THR A 379 -2.91 -35.76 -17.64
N ALA A 380 -2.56 -34.68 -18.32
CA ALA A 380 -3.55 -33.83 -19.04
C ALA A 380 -4.29 -34.59 -20.16
N GLU A 381 -3.64 -35.63 -20.73
CA GLU A 381 -4.19 -36.47 -21.77
C GLU A 381 -5.24 -37.45 -21.22
N THR A 382 -4.89 -38.16 -20.14
CA THR A 382 -5.79 -39.17 -19.55
C THR A 382 -6.83 -38.55 -18.63
N LYS A 383 -6.58 -37.38 -18.07
CA LYS A 383 -7.41 -36.66 -17.09
C LYS A 383 -7.85 -37.55 -15.90
N CYS A 384 -7.04 -38.52 -15.56
CA CYS A 384 -7.27 -39.42 -14.42
C CYS A 384 -5.95 -39.84 -13.77
N SER A 385 -6.03 -40.21 -12.49
CA SER A 385 -4.94 -40.81 -11.69
C SER A 385 -5.50 -42.04 -10.96
N GLY A 386 -4.64 -42.80 -10.31
CA GLY A 386 -5.13 -43.96 -9.56
C GLY A 386 -4.02 -44.91 -9.15
N VAL A 387 -4.41 -46.17 -8.86
CA VAL A 387 -3.52 -47.21 -8.39
C VAL A 387 -3.97 -48.60 -8.93
N ASP A 388 -2.99 -49.41 -9.29
CA ASP A 388 -3.19 -50.83 -9.55
C ASP A 388 -2.61 -51.60 -8.35
N LEU A 389 -3.44 -52.32 -7.65
CA LEU A 389 -3.06 -53.10 -6.50
C LEU A 389 -2.47 -54.46 -6.92
N SER A 390 -1.74 -55.10 -6.01
CA SER A 390 -1.09 -56.40 -6.26
C SER A 390 -2.06 -57.58 -6.45
N ASP A 391 -3.30 -57.43 -6.01
CA ASP A 391 -4.40 -58.38 -6.22
C ASP A 391 -5.11 -58.26 -7.59
N GLY A 392 -4.67 -57.33 -8.42
CA GLY A 392 -5.25 -57.01 -9.73
C GLY A 392 -6.35 -55.95 -9.70
N THR A 393 -6.71 -55.42 -8.54
CA THR A 393 -7.71 -54.35 -8.41
C THR A 393 -7.19 -53.05 -9.01
N GLN A 394 -7.95 -52.46 -9.90
CA GLN A 394 -7.64 -51.16 -10.55
C GLN A 394 -8.55 -50.06 -10.04
N ILE A 395 -7.98 -49.04 -9.43
CA ILE A 395 -8.72 -47.88 -8.94
C ILE A 395 -8.33 -46.65 -9.78
N ARG A 396 -9.32 -45.93 -10.29
CA ARG A 396 -9.11 -44.68 -11.05
C ARG A 396 -10.01 -43.60 -10.49
N LYS A 397 -9.44 -42.38 -10.34
CA LYS A 397 -10.18 -41.16 -10.05
C LYS A 397 -9.89 -40.12 -11.13
N GLY A 398 -10.87 -39.30 -11.49
CA GLY A 398 -10.66 -38.29 -12.51
C GLY A 398 -11.92 -37.56 -12.94
N ALA A 399 -11.76 -36.78 -14.01
CA ALA A 399 -12.86 -36.03 -14.60
C ALA A 399 -13.96 -36.97 -15.11
N PHE A 400 -15.22 -36.51 -15.05
CA PHE A 400 -16.40 -37.25 -15.47
C PHE A 400 -16.22 -37.93 -16.83
N ASP A 401 -15.82 -37.14 -17.86
CA ASP A 401 -15.65 -37.67 -19.23
C ASP A 401 -14.56 -38.75 -19.34
N ALA A 402 -13.53 -38.65 -18.52
CA ALA A 402 -12.44 -39.63 -18.53
C ALA A 402 -12.88 -40.97 -17.91
N ILE A 403 -13.52 -40.91 -16.76
CA ILE A 403 -13.99 -42.12 -16.05
C ILE A 403 -15.17 -42.75 -16.79
N ARG A 404 -16.07 -41.95 -17.39
CA ARG A 404 -17.16 -42.44 -18.26
C ARG A 404 -16.61 -43.25 -19.41
N ARG A 405 -15.62 -42.74 -20.12
CA ARG A 405 -14.95 -43.49 -21.21
C ARG A 405 -14.32 -44.81 -20.75
N ILE A 406 -13.76 -44.83 -19.54
CA ILE A 406 -13.17 -46.06 -18.97
C ILE A 406 -14.29 -47.10 -18.69
N ALA A 407 -15.38 -46.68 -18.10
CA ALA A 407 -16.52 -47.54 -17.79
C ALA A 407 -17.22 -48.09 -19.06
N GLU A 408 -17.52 -47.21 -20.03
CA GLU A 408 -18.18 -47.57 -21.30
C GLU A 408 -17.33 -48.50 -22.15
N LYS A 409 -16.01 -48.31 -22.25
CA LYS A 409 -15.09 -49.22 -22.95
C LYS A 409 -15.08 -50.62 -22.37
N ALA A 410 -15.39 -50.77 -21.08
CA ALA A 410 -15.51 -52.05 -20.41
C ALA A 410 -16.93 -52.65 -20.45
N GLY A 411 -17.87 -52.01 -21.14
CA GLY A 411 -19.25 -52.42 -21.25
C GLY A 411 -20.09 -52.15 -20.00
N ASN A 412 -19.60 -51.31 -19.07
CA ASN A 412 -20.34 -50.92 -17.88
C ASN A 412 -21.22 -49.70 -18.18
N THR A 413 -22.44 -49.70 -17.68
CA THR A 413 -23.32 -48.51 -17.75
C THR A 413 -22.97 -47.53 -16.65
N PHE A 414 -23.00 -46.23 -16.96
CA PHE A 414 -22.80 -45.20 -15.94
C PHE A 414 -24.12 -45.03 -15.14
N PRO A 415 -24.05 -45.09 -13.79
CA PRO A 415 -25.27 -44.99 -12.96
C PRO A 415 -25.91 -43.60 -13.06
N LYS A 416 -27.21 -43.55 -13.29
CA LYS A 416 -27.95 -42.26 -13.48
C LYS A 416 -27.93 -41.40 -12.24
N GLU A 417 -28.01 -42.01 -11.06
CA GLU A 417 -27.95 -41.32 -9.78
C GLU A 417 -26.60 -40.63 -9.55
N VAL A 418 -25.52 -41.21 -10.10
CA VAL A 418 -24.18 -40.58 -10.04
C VAL A 418 -24.11 -39.39 -10.98
N GLU A 419 -24.73 -39.47 -12.17
CA GLU A 419 -24.84 -38.33 -13.10
C GLU A 419 -25.63 -37.17 -12.48
N GLU A 420 -26.73 -37.46 -11.79
CA GLU A 420 -27.53 -36.46 -11.07
C GLU A 420 -26.71 -35.80 -9.94
N THR A 421 -25.92 -36.60 -9.21
CA THR A 421 -24.99 -36.11 -8.16
C THR A 421 -23.93 -35.20 -8.76
N ILE A 422 -23.33 -35.60 -9.89
CA ILE A 422 -22.33 -34.78 -10.62
C ILE A 422 -22.93 -33.44 -11.03
N ALA A 423 -24.16 -33.48 -11.60
CA ALA A 423 -24.88 -32.27 -12.01
C ALA A 423 -25.17 -31.35 -10.80
N ALA A 424 -25.60 -31.92 -9.69
CA ALA A 424 -25.84 -31.18 -8.44
C ALA A 424 -24.58 -30.54 -7.88
N ILE A 425 -23.46 -31.29 -7.82
CA ILE A 425 -22.16 -30.77 -7.35
C ILE A 425 -21.71 -29.60 -8.25
N SER A 426 -21.77 -29.81 -9.57
CA SER A 426 -21.36 -28.77 -10.53
C SER A 426 -22.28 -27.54 -10.46
N GLY A 427 -23.59 -27.74 -10.27
CA GLY A 427 -24.56 -26.65 -10.10
C GLY A 427 -24.36 -25.83 -8.82
N ASN A 428 -23.80 -26.47 -7.79
CA ASN A 428 -23.45 -25.82 -6.52
C ASN A 428 -22.00 -25.28 -6.48
N GLY A 429 -21.34 -25.18 -7.64
CA GLY A 429 -19.99 -24.61 -7.72
C GLY A 429 -18.86 -25.56 -7.31
N GLY A 430 -19.16 -26.82 -7.05
CA GLY A 430 -18.17 -27.84 -6.76
C GLY A 430 -17.58 -28.48 -8.01
N THR A 431 -16.44 -29.15 -7.86
CA THR A 431 -15.84 -29.97 -8.91
C THR A 431 -15.99 -31.44 -8.53
N PRO A 432 -16.73 -32.22 -9.34
CA PRO A 432 -16.86 -33.64 -9.09
C PRO A 432 -15.64 -34.40 -9.61
N LEU A 433 -15.00 -35.21 -8.76
CA LEU A 433 -14.04 -36.23 -9.18
C LEU A 433 -14.70 -37.61 -9.08
N VAL A 434 -14.89 -38.25 -10.22
CA VAL A 434 -15.50 -39.58 -10.25
C VAL A 434 -14.46 -40.65 -9.94
N VAL A 435 -14.87 -41.65 -9.17
CA VAL A 435 -14.02 -42.79 -8.80
C VAL A 435 -14.63 -44.07 -9.35
N CYS A 436 -13.80 -44.91 -9.96
CA CYS A 436 -14.18 -46.25 -10.37
C CYS A 436 -13.20 -47.32 -9.86
N VAL A 437 -13.71 -48.49 -9.52
CA VAL A 437 -12.95 -49.68 -9.13
C VAL A 437 -13.24 -50.77 -10.17
N ASN A 438 -12.21 -51.36 -10.75
CA ASN A 438 -12.33 -52.37 -11.79
C ASN A 438 -13.32 -51.93 -12.91
N GLN A 439 -13.18 -50.67 -13.37
CA GLN A 439 -13.98 -50.03 -14.41
C GLN A 439 -15.46 -49.82 -14.07
N ARG A 440 -15.91 -50.14 -12.83
CA ARG A 440 -17.26 -49.83 -12.34
C ARG A 440 -17.23 -48.56 -11.50
N VAL A 441 -18.12 -47.65 -11.77
CA VAL A 441 -18.24 -46.38 -11.02
C VAL A 441 -18.74 -46.69 -9.61
N THR A 442 -17.99 -46.22 -8.61
CA THR A 442 -18.25 -46.45 -7.19
C THR A 442 -18.74 -45.20 -6.45
N GLY A 443 -18.53 -44.02 -7.02
CA GLY A 443 -19.00 -42.76 -6.42
C GLY A 443 -18.27 -41.54 -6.92
N VAL A 444 -18.48 -40.41 -6.23
CA VAL A 444 -17.95 -39.10 -6.57
C VAL A 444 -17.36 -38.44 -5.33
N ILE A 445 -16.19 -37.84 -5.48
CA ILE A 445 -15.58 -36.94 -4.50
C ILE A 445 -15.98 -35.52 -4.86
N GLU A 446 -16.56 -34.79 -3.94
CA GLU A 446 -16.90 -33.37 -4.10
C GLU A 446 -15.72 -32.51 -3.66
N LEU A 447 -15.17 -31.75 -4.60
CA LEU A 447 -14.18 -30.71 -4.32
C LEU A 447 -14.85 -29.35 -4.36
N GLN A 448 -14.56 -28.49 -3.39
CA GLN A 448 -15.07 -27.12 -3.36
C GLN A 448 -13.93 -26.12 -3.20
N ASP A 449 -14.12 -24.95 -3.83
CA ASP A 449 -13.30 -23.78 -3.53
C ASP A 449 -13.63 -23.25 -2.14
N ILE A 450 -12.61 -23.11 -1.30
CA ILE A 450 -12.79 -22.60 0.06
C ILE A 450 -12.66 -21.09 0.05
N ILE A 451 -13.74 -20.42 0.41
CA ILE A 451 -13.76 -18.96 0.60
C ILE A 451 -12.94 -18.62 1.85
N LYS A 452 -12.08 -17.61 1.73
CA LYS A 452 -11.26 -17.15 2.86
C LYS A 452 -12.13 -16.69 4.02
N PRO A 453 -11.82 -17.09 5.27
CA PRO A 453 -12.64 -16.73 6.43
C PRO A 453 -12.67 -15.21 6.67
N GLY A 454 -13.84 -14.69 7.06
CA GLY A 454 -14.02 -13.28 7.40
C GLY A 454 -14.13 -12.33 6.19
N ILE A 455 -14.15 -12.83 4.94
CA ILE A 455 -14.17 -12.00 3.74
C ILE A 455 -15.48 -11.21 3.59
N GLN A 456 -16.60 -11.77 4.03
CA GLN A 456 -17.92 -11.11 3.99
C GLN A 456 -17.94 -9.81 4.79
N GLU A 457 -17.51 -9.85 6.05
CA GLU A 457 -17.45 -8.66 6.91
C GLU A 457 -16.57 -7.57 6.31
N ARG A 458 -15.54 -7.97 5.60
CA ARG A 458 -14.58 -7.08 4.97
C ARG A 458 -15.16 -6.43 3.71
N PHE A 459 -15.91 -7.17 2.89
CA PHE A 459 -16.64 -6.58 1.76
C PHE A 459 -17.77 -5.65 2.23
N GLU A 460 -18.47 -5.97 3.31
CA GLU A 460 -19.40 -5.03 3.93
C GLU A 460 -18.73 -3.72 4.38
N ARG A 461 -17.51 -3.81 4.88
CA ARG A 461 -16.74 -2.63 5.29
C ARG A 461 -16.34 -1.78 4.07
N LEU A 462 -15.91 -2.39 2.96
CA LEU A 462 -15.65 -1.69 1.68
C LEU A 462 -16.92 -1.00 1.17
N ARG A 463 -18.06 -1.69 1.20
CA ARG A 463 -19.35 -1.12 0.80
C ARG A 463 -19.74 0.09 1.63
N LYS A 464 -19.51 0.06 2.96
CA LYS A 464 -19.70 1.22 3.85
C LYS A 464 -18.77 2.38 3.52
N MET A 465 -17.63 2.11 2.90
CA MET A 465 -16.70 3.14 2.42
C MET A 465 -17.03 3.65 1.01
N GLY A 466 -18.10 3.12 0.38
CA GLY A 466 -18.57 3.52 -0.95
C GLY A 466 -17.88 2.77 -2.09
N VAL A 467 -17.16 1.68 -1.82
CA VAL A 467 -16.46 0.88 -2.84
C VAL A 467 -17.34 -0.28 -3.27
N LYS A 468 -17.66 -0.38 -4.57
CA LYS A 468 -18.34 -1.52 -5.19
C LYS A 468 -17.33 -2.67 -5.38
N THR A 469 -17.68 -3.88 -4.96
CA THR A 469 -16.86 -5.08 -5.13
C THR A 469 -17.41 -5.95 -6.27
N VAL A 470 -16.54 -6.35 -7.19
CA VAL A 470 -16.88 -7.15 -8.38
C VAL A 470 -15.95 -8.34 -8.48
N MET A 471 -16.50 -9.55 -8.40
CA MET A 471 -15.72 -10.77 -8.61
C MET A 471 -15.60 -11.08 -10.10
N VAL A 472 -14.41 -11.45 -10.55
CA VAL A 472 -14.17 -11.89 -11.94
C VAL A 472 -13.64 -13.31 -11.92
N THR A 473 -14.24 -14.18 -12.74
CA THR A 473 -13.87 -15.60 -12.81
C THR A 473 -14.11 -16.19 -14.19
N GLY A 474 -13.29 -17.16 -14.59
CA GLY A 474 -13.51 -17.99 -15.76
C GLY A 474 -14.56 -19.10 -15.57
N ASP A 475 -15.14 -19.24 -14.37
CA ASP A 475 -16.17 -20.24 -14.09
C ASP A 475 -17.49 -19.93 -14.84
N ASN A 476 -18.33 -20.95 -14.96
CA ASN A 476 -19.68 -20.78 -15.49
C ASN A 476 -20.55 -19.88 -14.58
N PRO A 477 -21.64 -19.28 -15.12
CA PRO A 477 -22.46 -18.33 -14.38
C PRO A 477 -23.08 -18.88 -13.09
N LEU A 478 -23.40 -20.17 -13.00
CA LEU A 478 -24.00 -20.78 -11.81
C LEU A 478 -22.98 -20.87 -10.66
N THR A 479 -21.77 -21.35 -10.97
CA THR A 479 -20.66 -21.43 -10.02
C THR A 479 -20.26 -20.03 -9.56
N ALA A 480 -20.12 -19.09 -10.49
CA ALA A 480 -19.77 -17.71 -10.19
C ALA A 480 -20.80 -17.06 -9.25
N LYS A 481 -22.08 -17.22 -9.54
CA LYS A 481 -23.18 -16.71 -8.72
C LYS A 481 -23.12 -17.27 -7.29
N TYR A 482 -22.98 -18.59 -7.16
CA TYR A 482 -22.89 -19.24 -5.85
C TYR A 482 -21.74 -18.69 -4.99
N ILE A 483 -20.56 -18.56 -5.60
CA ILE A 483 -19.38 -18.05 -4.88
C ILE A 483 -19.57 -16.56 -4.55
N ALA A 484 -20.10 -15.76 -5.47
CA ALA A 484 -20.36 -14.33 -5.27
C ALA A 484 -21.33 -14.07 -4.11
N GLU A 485 -22.44 -14.80 -4.06
CA GLU A 485 -23.43 -14.71 -2.97
C GLU A 485 -22.80 -15.14 -1.64
N LYS A 486 -22.06 -16.24 -1.63
CA LYS A 486 -21.40 -16.76 -0.42
C LYS A 486 -20.24 -15.88 0.07
N ALA A 487 -19.50 -15.22 -0.84
CA ALA A 487 -18.45 -14.26 -0.51
C ALA A 487 -19.02 -12.88 -0.13
N GLY A 488 -20.23 -12.55 -0.56
CA GLY A 488 -20.90 -11.27 -0.29
C GLY A 488 -20.39 -10.11 -1.14
N VAL A 489 -19.91 -10.38 -2.36
CA VAL A 489 -19.56 -9.34 -3.34
C VAL A 489 -20.83 -8.70 -3.94
N ASP A 490 -20.69 -7.48 -4.47
CA ASP A 490 -21.83 -6.72 -5.00
C ASP A 490 -22.24 -7.18 -6.41
N ASP A 491 -21.28 -7.70 -7.19
CA ASP A 491 -21.48 -8.09 -8.58
C ASP A 491 -20.45 -9.16 -9.00
N PHE A 492 -20.67 -9.83 -10.13
CA PHE A 492 -19.70 -10.78 -10.67
C PHE A 492 -19.70 -10.84 -12.21
N ILE A 493 -18.58 -11.25 -12.77
CA ILE A 493 -18.39 -11.52 -14.20
C ILE A 493 -17.94 -12.97 -14.31
N ALA A 494 -18.77 -13.79 -14.97
CA ALA A 494 -18.52 -15.21 -15.22
C ALA A 494 -17.94 -15.41 -16.63
N GLU A 495 -17.31 -16.58 -16.88
CA GLU A 495 -16.69 -16.95 -18.16
C GLU A 495 -15.72 -15.90 -18.70
N ALA A 496 -15.15 -15.10 -17.80
CA ALA A 496 -14.31 -13.97 -18.14
C ALA A 496 -12.96 -14.40 -18.72
N LYS A 497 -12.62 -13.82 -19.86
CA LYS A 497 -11.29 -13.87 -20.45
C LYS A 497 -10.45 -12.68 -19.96
N PRO A 498 -9.11 -12.71 -20.10
CA PRO A 498 -8.26 -11.58 -19.72
C PRO A 498 -8.67 -10.24 -20.37
N GLU A 499 -9.15 -10.29 -21.62
CA GLU A 499 -9.62 -9.12 -22.37
C GLU A 499 -10.87 -8.50 -21.73
N ASP A 500 -11.80 -9.32 -21.25
CA ASP A 500 -13.05 -8.88 -20.62
C ASP A 500 -12.76 -8.11 -19.31
N LYS A 501 -11.74 -8.53 -18.56
CA LYS A 501 -11.26 -7.80 -17.36
C LYS A 501 -10.81 -6.38 -17.72
N MET A 502 -10.02 -6.24 -18.79
CA MET A 502 -9.54 -4.93 -19.24
C MET A 502 -10.66 -4.06 -19.78
N GLU A 503 -11.59 -4.63 -20.55
CA GLU A 503 -12.73 -3.90 -21.10
C GLU A 503 -13.66 -3.37 -20.00
N TYR A 504 -13.91 -4.18 -18.97
CA TYR A 504 -14.68 -3.73 -17.80
C TYR A 504 -14.00 -2.55 -17.11
N ILE A 505 -12.67 -2.62 -16.87
CA ILE A 505 -11.91 -1.54 -16.25
C ILE A 505 -12.01 -0.26 -17.10
N ARG A 506 -11.81 -0.35 -18.41
CA ARG A 506 -11.91 0.81 -19.31
C ARG A 506 -13.30 1.44 -19.29
N ARG A 507 -14.35 0.64 -19.35
CA ARG A 507 -15.73 1.13 -19.29
C ARG A 507 -16.02 1.90 -17.98
N GLU A 508 -15.59 1.38 -16.85
CA GLU A 508 -15.75 2.07 -15.57
C GLU A 508 -14.91 3.38 -15.54
N GLN A 509 -13.68 3.36 -16.09
CA GLN A 509 -12.82 4.54 -16.19
C GLN A 509 -13.41 5.61 -17.14
N GLU A 510 -14.00 5.22 -18.26
CA GLU A 510 -14.71 6.12 -19.18
C GLU A 510 -15.96 6.74 -18.55
N ALA A 511 -16.58 6.04 -17.60
CA ALA A 511 -17.67 6.58 -16.76
C ALA A 511 -17.16 7.50 -15.62
N GLY A 512 -15.85 7.81 -15.59
CA GLY A 512 -15.23 8.70 -14.60
C GLY A 512 -14.94 8.06 -13.26
N LYS A 513 -15.03 6.72 -13.15
CA LYS A 513 -14.76 5.99 -11.91
C LYS A 513 -13.30 5.56 -11.80
N LEU A 514 -12.80 5.51 -10.58
CA LEU A 514 -11.49 4.96 -10.25
C LEU A 514 -11.61 3.48 -9.91
N VAL A 515 -10.84 2.66 -10.62
CA VAL A 515 -10.91 1.20 -10.52
C VAL A 515 -9.64 0.65 -9.88
N ALA A 516 -9.81 -0.19 -8.86
CA ALA A 516 -8.75 -1.05 -8.35
C ALA A 516 -8.94 -2.47 -8.88
N MET A 517 -7.84 -3.14 -9.17
CA MET A 517 -7.79 -4.56 -9.55
C MET A 517 -6.83 -5.30 -8.62
N MET A 518 -7.23 -6.46 -8.14
CA MET A 518 -6.40 -7.36 -7.35
C MET A 518 -6.37 -8.74 -7.98
N GLY A 519 -5.15 -9.28 -8.18
CA GLY A 519 -4.95 -10.58 -8.81
C GLY A 519 -3.52 -11.09 -8.62
N ASP A 520 -3.30 -12.38 -8.93
CA ASP A 520 -2.01 -13.07 -8.75
C ASP A 520 -1.48 -13.75 -10.03
N GLY A 521 -2.34 -13.96 -11.04
CA GLY A 521 -2.01 -14.68 -12.26
C GLY A 521 -1.33 -13.83 -13.34
N THR A 522 -0.62 -14.49 -14.25
CA THR A 522 -0.10 -13.86 -15.49
C THR A 522 -1.24 -13.29 -16.34
N ASN A 523 -2.40 -13.91 -16.31
CA ASN A 523 -3.61 -13.46 -17.01
C ASN A 523 -4.16 -12.15 -16.45
N ASP A 524 -3.81 -11.80 -15.21
CA ASP A 524 -4.23 -10.56 -14.56
C ASP A 524 -3.31 -9.37 -14.86
N ALA A 525 -2.08 -9.63 -15.32
CA ALA A 525 -1.07 -8.59 -15.53
C ALA A 525 -1.57 -7.43 -16.43
N PRO A 526 -2.26 -7.65 -17.56
CA PRO A 526 -2.79 -6.55 -18.36
C PRO A 526 -3.86 -5.72 -17.62
N ALA A 527 -4.74 -6.38 -16.86
CA ALA A 527 -5.78 -5.72 -16.07
C ALA A 527 -5.20 -4.95 -14.88
N LEU A 528 -4.18 -5.50 -14.19
CA LEU A 528 -3.44 -4.82 -13.13
C LEU A 528 -2.73 -3.56 -13.64
N ALA A 529 -2.16 -3.60 -14.84
CA ALA A 529 -1.52 -2.44 -15.47
C ALA A 529 -2.53 -1.36 -15.90
N GLN A 530 -3.71 -1.76 -16.37
CA GLN A 530 -4.78 -0.87 -16.82
C GLN A 530 -5.47 -0.17 -15.64
N ALA A 531 -5.63 -0.85 -14.52
CA ALA A 531 -6.33 -0.33 -13.35
C ALA A 531 -5.63 0.92 -12.77
N ASN A 532 -6.40 1.84 -12.17
CA ASN A 532 -5.86 3.00 -11.46
C ASN A 532 -5.00 2.55 -10.27
N VAL A 533 -5.44 1.47 -9.61
CA VAL A 533 -4.71 0.80 -8.53
C VAL A 533 -4.66 -0.70 -8.85
N GLY A 534 -3.51 -1.19 -9.29
CA GLY A 534 -3.25 -2.62 -9.52
C GLY A 534 -2.48 -3.21 -8.34
N VAL A 535 -3.08 -4.14 -7.61
CA VAL A 535 -2.47 -4.81 -6.46
C VAL A 535 -2.16 -6.25 -6.83
N ALA A 536 -0.89 -6.57 -6.98
CA ALA A 536 -0.44 -7.94 -7.17
C ALA A 536 -0.23 -8.63 -5.82
N MET A 537 -0.56 -9.91 -5.75
CA MET A 537 -0.22 -10.74 -4.59
C MET A 537 1.26 -11.12 -4.61
N ASN A 538 1.89 -11.26 -3.46
CA ASN A 538 3.27 -11.75 -3.40
C ASN A 538 3.40 -13.20 -3.88
N SER A 539 2.35 -14.02 -3.70
CA SER A 539 2.26 -15.37 -4.28
C SER A 539 2.17 -15.36 -5.81
N GLY A 540 1.81 -14.22 -6.40
CA GLY A 540 1.57 -14.11 -7.82
C GLY A 540 2.82 -14.18 -8.68
N THR A 541 2.60 -14.30 -10.00
CA THR A 541 3.66 -14.35 -11.00
C THR A 541 4.48 -13.06 -11.04
N GLN A 542 5.71 -13.16 -11.54
CA GLN A 542 6.57 -11.99 -11.71
C GLN A 542 5.92 -10.94 -12.65
N ALA A 543 5.22 -11.40 -13.69
CA ALA A 543 4.49 -10.52 -14.60
C ALA A 543 3.39 -9.71 -13.88
N ALA A 544 2.62 -10.34 -12.99
CA ALA A 544 1.62 -9.66 -12.18
C ALA A 544 2.25 -8.63 -11.24
N LYS A 545 3.35 -8.99 -10.54
CA LYS A 545 4.09 -8.08 -9.65
C LYS A 545 4.67 -6.88 -10.39
N GLU A 546 5.14 -7.07 -11.63
CA GLU A 546 5.67 -5.96 -12.44
C GLU A 546 4.58 -5.06 -13.00
N ALA A 547 3.42 -5.62 -13.36
CA ALA A 547 2.29 -4.89 -13.90
C ALA A 547 1.58 -4.04 -12.83
N GLY A 548 1.38 -4.58 -11.63
CA GLY A 548 0.73 -3.87 -10.52
C GLY A 548 1.54 -2.65 -10.07
N ASN A 549 0.87 -1.63 -9.57
CA ASN A 549 1.52 -0.47 -8.93
C ASN A 549 1.63 -0.62 -7.41
N MET A 550 1.10 -1.70 -6.87
CA MET A 550 1.26 -2.16 -5.48
C MET A 550 1.48 -3.67 -5.43
N VAL A 551 2.13 -4.15 -4.37
CA VAL A 551 2.27 -5.58 -4.07
C VAL A 551 1.89 -5.83 -2.62
N ASP A 552 0.93 -6.73 -2.41
CA ASP A 552 0.54 -7.22 -1.10
C ASP A 552 1.46 -8.38 -0.70
N LEU A 553 2.21 -8.20 0.38
CA LEU A 553 3.16 -9.19 0.88
C LEU A 553 2.49 -10.32 1.68
N ASP A 554 1.33 -10.05 2.27
CA ASP A 554 0.61 -11.01 3.13
C ASP A 554 -0.24 -12.01 2.33
N ASN A 555 -0.37 -11.83 1.00
CA ASN A 555 -1.28 -12.59 0.16
C ASN A 555 -2.75 -12.58 0.68
N ASP A 556 -3.13 -11.51 1.33
CA ASP A 556 -4.46 -11.31 1.88
C ASP A 556 -5.25 -10.29 1.05
N PRO A 557 -6.23 -10.70 0.25
CA PRO A 557 -7.01 -9.78 -0.60
C PRO A 557 -7.73 -8.71 0.21
N THR A 558 -7.85 -8.91 1.49
CA THR A 558 -8.48 -7.96 2.40
C THR A 558 -7.54 -6.83 2.82
N LYS A 559 -6.26 -6.93 2.49
CA LYS A 559 -5.29 -5.84 2.65
C LYS A 559 -5.67 -4.60 1.85
N LEU A 560 -6.40 -4.76 0.75
CA LEU A 560 -6.91 -3.62 0.02
C LEU A 560 -7.78 -2.70 0.89
N ILE A 561 -8.49 -3.24 1.87
CA ILE A 561 -9.25 -2.42 2.84
C ILE A 561 -8.30 -1.50 3.60
N GLU A 562 -7.19 -2.05 4.11
CA GLU A 562 -6.17 -1.28 4.81
C GLU A 562 -5.55 -0.22 3.89
N ILE A 563 -5.29 -0.60 2.62
CA ILE A 563 -4.76 0.33 1.61
C ILE A 563 -5.74 1.48 1.35
N VAL A 564 -7.02 1.19 1.17
CA VAL A 564 -8.09 2.19 0.98
C VAL A 564 -8.19 3.10 2.20
N GLU A 565 -8.14 2.54 3.41
CA GLU A 565 -8.16 3.32 4.64
C GLU A 565 -6.93 4.23 4.77
N ILE A 566 -5.74 3.73 4.43
CA ILE A 566 -4.50 4.51 4.42
C ILE A 566 -4.59 5.63 3.39
N GLY A 567 -5.11 5.36 2.19
CA GLY A 567 -5.34 6.35 1.15
C GLY A 567 -6.34 7.43 1.59
N LYS A 568 -7.49 7.03 2.13
CA LYS A 568 -8.49 7.97 2.70
C LYS A 568 -7.90 8.78 3.86
N GLN A 569 -7.12 8.16 4.73
CA GLN A 569 -6.42 8.85 5.81
C GLN A 569 -5.42 9.87 5.28
N LEU A 570 -4.69 9.55 4.19
CA LEU A 570 -3.74 10.44 3.54
C LEU A 570 -4.43 11.68 2.98
N LEU A 571 -5.52 11.49 2.21
CA LEU A 571 -6.33 12.56 1.64
C LEU A 571 -6.94 13.45 2.74
N MET A 572 -7.50 12.84 3.78
CA MET A 572 -8.04 13.56 4.92
C MET A 572 -6.98 14.38 5.64
N THR A 573 -5.81 13.80 5.89
CA THR A 573 -4.72 14.49 6.60
C THR A 573 -4.29 15.73 5.81
N ARG A 574 -4.14 15.59 4.50
CA ARG A 574 -3.81 16.70 3.61
C ARG A 574 -4.89 17.79 3.63
N GLY A 575 -6.16 17.43 3.42
CA GLY A 575 -7.28 18.37 3.44
C GLY A 575 -7.42 19.07 4.80
N THR A 576 -7.27 18.35 5.89
CA THR A 576 -7.34 18.88 7.27
C THR A 576 -6.23 19.89 7.55
N LEU A 577 -4.98 19.56 7.22
CA LEU A 577 -3.84 20.46 7.43
C LEU A 577 -3.88 21.66 6.50
N THR A 578 -4.41 21.51 5.28
CA THR A 578 -4.66 22.64 4.37
C THR A 578 -5.71 23.58 4.93
N THR A 579 -6.84 23.04 5.43
CA THR A 579 -7.89 23.83 6.07
C THR A 579 -7.36 24.59 7.29
N PHE A 580 -6.60 23.90 8.14
CA PHE A 580 -5.97 24.52 9.31
C PHE A 580 -5.00 25.63 8.90
N SER A 581 -4.13 25.38 7.90
CA SER A 581 -3.14 26.35 7.43
C SER A 581 -3.80 27.62 6.91
N ILE A 582 -4.80 27.50 6.02
CA ILE A 582 -5.50 28.65 5.46
C ILE A 582 -6.21 29.44 6.57
N ALA A 583 -6.91 28.77 7.50
CA ALA A 583 -7.58 29.43 8.62
C ALA A 583 -6.59 30.13 9.55
N ASN A 584 -5.46 29.51 9.82
CA ASN A 584 -4.35 30.04 10.61
C ASN A 584 -3.72 31.28 9.95
N ASP A 585 -3.52 31.25 8.64
CA ASP A 585 -2.93 32.36 7.91
C ASP A 585 -3.89 33.57 7.89
N VAL A 586 -5.20 33.36 7.67
CA VAL A 586 -6.22 34.40 7.77
C VAL A 586 -6.26 35.03 9.18
N ALA A 587 -6.15 34.23 10.23
CA ALA A 587 -6.15 34.74 11.61
C ALA A 587 -4.99 35.70 11.91
N LYS A 588 -3.82 35.50 11.29
CA LYS A 588 -2.65 36.37 11.45
C LYS A 588 -2.84 37.78 10.90
N TYR A 589 -3.78 37.98 9.95
CA TYR A 589 -4.12 39.33 9.48
C TYR A 589 -4.60 40.22 10.60
N PHE A 590 -5.33 39.68 11.56
CA PHE A 590 -5.80 40.44 12.74
C PHE A 590 -4.69 40.82 13.72
N ALA A 591 -3.50 40.21 13.60
CA ALA A 591 -2.33 40.63 14.35
C ALA A 591 -1.53 41.71 13.60
N ILE A 592 -1.27 41.49 12.30
CA ILE A 592 -0.27 42.23 11.55
C ILE A 592 -0.84 43.50 10.90
N VAL A 593 -2.04 43.44 10.30
CA VAL A 593 -2.64 44.59 9.60
C VAL A 593 -2.91 45.76 10.57
N PRO A 594 -3.54 45.56 11.73
CA PRO A 594 -3.66 46.64 12.71
C PRO A 594 -2.30 47.20 13.14
N ALA A 595 -1.34 46.30 13.41
CA ALA A 595 0.01 46.70 13.84
C ALA A 595 0.70 47.63 12.83
N LEU A 596 0.50 47.41 11.51
CA LEU A 596 1.11 48.22 10.47
C LEU A 596 0.45 49.59 10.28
N PHE A 597 -0.86 49.71 10.42
CA PHE A 597 -1.63 50.87 9.95
C PHE A 597 -2.42 51.62 11.05
N MET A 598 -2.48 51.09 12.29
CA MET A 598 -3.24 51.67 13.40
C MET A 598 -2.82 53.13 13.75
N VAL A 599 -1.55 53.48 13.51
CA VAL A 599 -1.01 54.81 13.71
C VAL A 599 -1.56 55.81 12.67
N ALA A 600 -1.65 55.37 11.41
CA ALA A 600 -2.13 56.19 10.31
C ALA A 600 -3.67 56.18 10.21
N ILE A 601 -4.29 55.07 10.51
CA ILE A 601 -5.73 54.84 10.38
C ILE A 601 -6.24 54.30 11.74
N PRO A 602 -6.55 55.19 12.70
CA PRO A 602 -6.94 54.75 14.07
C PRO A 602 -8.16 53.82 14.14
N GLU A 603 -9.05 53.87 13.14
CA GLU A 603 -10.21 53.02 13.00
C GLU A 603 -9.85 51.53 12.91
N LEU A 604 -8.67 51.22 12.38
CA LEU A 604 -8.14 49.84 12.30
C LEU A 604 -7.81 49.24 13.67
N ALA A 605 -7.79 50.08 14.74
CA ALA A 605 -7.69 49.57 16.11
C ALA A 605 -8.84 48.60 16.46
N ALA A 606 -10.01 48.75 15.83
CA ALA A 606 -11.13 47.82 15.98
C ALA A 606 -10.79 46.39 15.53
N LEU A 607 -9.81 46.22 14.63
CA LEU A 607 -9.30 44.91 14.17
C LEU A 607 -8.25 44.30 15.10
N ASN A 608 -7.69 45.07 16.06
CA ASN A 608 -6.76 44.54 17.06
C ASN A 608 -7.51 43.77 18.16
N ILE A 609 -8.23 42.74 17.74
CA ILE A 609 -9.05 41.87 18.61
C ILE A 609 -8.15 41.16 19.65
N MET A 610 -6.90 40.87 19.30
CA MET A 610 -5.93 40.22 20.17
C MET A 610 -5.41 41.18 21.26
N GLY A 611 -5.56 42.50 21.13
CA GLY A 611 -5.04 43.50 22.05
C GLY A 611 -3.53 43.40 22.21
N LEU A 612 -2.77 43.35 21.10
CA LEU A 612 -1.32 43.23 21.08
C LEU A 612 -0.66 44.54 21.53
N HIS A 613 0.52 44.42 22.16
CA HIS A 613 1.17 45.49 22.90
C HIS A 613 1.72 46.61 21.98
N SER A 614 2.51 46.26 20.99
CA SER A 614 3.11 47.21 20.03
C SER A 614 3.12 46.61 18.62
N PRO A 615 3.31 47.43 17.56
CA PRO A 615 3.48 46.94 16.20
C PRO A 615 4.62 45.93 16.07
N GLU A 616 5.77 46.20 16.69
CA GLU A 616 6.96 45.35 16.64
C GLU A 616 6.72 44.04 17.37
N SER A 617 6.12 44.06 18.57
CA SER A 617 5.81 42.85 19.32
C SER A 617 4.74 41.99 18.62
N ALA A 618 3.76 42.64 17.99
CA ALA A 618 2.69 41.95 17.25
C ALA A 618 3.25 41.17 16.03
N ILE A 619 4.08 41.82 15.22
CA ILE A 619 4.69 41.21 14.04
C ILE A 619 5.64 40.08 14.47
N LEU A 620 6.49 40.33 15.46
CA LEU A 620 7.43 39.35 15.96
C LEU A 620 6.71 38.12 16.54
N SER A 621 5.67 38.33 17.32
CA SER A 621 4.85 37.26 17.90
C SER A 621 4.16 36.41 16.82
N ALA A 622 3.68 37.02 15.75
CA ALA A 622 3.10 36.31 14.62
C ALA A 622 4.14 35.45 13.88
N VAL A 623 5.37 35.97 13.68
CA VAL A 623 6.45 35.22 13.02
C VAL A 623 6.96 34.07 13.91
N ILE A 624 7.11 34.29 15.22
CA ILE A 624 7.46 33.25 16.19
C ILE A 624 6.40 32.15 16.18
N PHE A 625 5.12 32.53 16.27
CA PHE A 625 4.02 31.57 16.22
C PHE A 625 4.06 30.74 14.92
N ASN A 626 4.32 31.38 13.77
CA ASN A 626 4.44 30.71 12.47
C ASN A 626 5.58 29.66 12.45
N ALA A 627 6.70 29.97 13.10
CA ALA A 627 7.81 29.03 13.23
C ALA A 627 7.47 27.84 14.14
N ILE A 628 6.80 28.08 15.26
CA ILE A 628 6.49 27.05 16.27
C ILE A 628 5.38 26.10 15.81
N ILE A 629 4.39 26.57 15.06
CA ILE A 629 3.25 25.74 14.64
C ILE A 629 3.67 24.59 13.71
N ILE A 630 4.73 24.75 12.91
CA ILE A 630 5.24 23.72 12.02
C ILE A 630 5.67 22.47 12.81
N PRO A 631 6.63 22.54 13.77
CA PRO A 631 7.02 21.36 14.53
C PRO A 631 5.88 20.76 15.38
N ILE A 632 4.91 21.56 15.84
CA ILE A 632 3.73 21.05 16.56
C ILE A 632 2.86 20.18 15.64
N LEU A 633 2.77 20.50 14.37
CA LEU A 633 1.98 19.75 13.38
C LEU A 633 2.70 18.56 12.75
N ILE A 634 4.03 18.44 12.89
CA ILE A 634 4.79 17.28 12.37
C ILE A 634 4.22 15.94 12.85
N PRO A 635 3.93 15.71 14.15
CA PRO A 635 3.34 14.46 14.60
C PRO A 635 2.00 14.15 13.94
N LEU A 636 1.18 15.17 13.69
CA LEU A 636 -0.11 15.01 13.00
C LEU A 636 0.07 14.68 11.52
N ALA A 637 1.04 15.31 10.84
CA ALA A 637 1.37 15.02 9.45
C ALA A 637 1.88 13.58 9.28
N LEU A 638 2.78 13.13 10.18
CA LEU A 638 3.38 11.79 10.13
C LEU A 638 2.40 10.68 10.53
N LYS A 639 1.62 10.88 11.60
CA LYS A 639 0.66 9.89 12.10
C LYS A 639 -0.61 9.86 11.28
N GLY A 640 -0.98 10.98 10.69
CA GLY A 640 -2.24 11.19 9.97
C GLY A 640 -3.45 11.36 10.87
N VAL A 641 -4.48 12.00 10.32
CA VAL A 641 -5.79 12.14 10.97
C VAL A 641 -6.55 10.83 10.87
N GLN A 642 -7.08 10.34 11.98
CA GLN A 642 -7.80 9.07 12.01
C GLN A 642 -9.05 9.11 11.12
N TYR A 643 -9.09 8.21 10.13
CA TYR A 643 -10.28 8.02 9.29
C TYR A 643 -11.43 7.41 10.11
N LYS A 644 -12.64 7.97 9.93
CA LYS A 644 -13.88 7.39 10.45
C LYS A 644 -14.89 7.32 9.30
N PRO A 645 -15.51 6.18 9.04
CA PRO A 645 -16.48 6.00 7.94
C PRO A 645 -17.86 6.58 8.33
N ILE A 646 -17.95 7.91 8.43
CA ILE A 646 -19.17 8.63 8.84
C ILE A 646 -19.87 9.37 7.67
N GLY A 647 -19.43 9.09 6.42
CA GLY A 647 -19.91 9.79 5.23
C GLY A 647 -19.19 11.12 4.96
N ALA A 648 -19.10 11.49 3.68
CA ALA A 648 -18.27 12.64 3.23
C ALA A 648 -18.74 13.97 3.84
N SER A 649 -20.05 14.24 3.89
CA SER A 649 -20.63 15.51 4.42
C SER A 649 -20.38 15.66 5.92
N ALA A 650 -20.57 14.61 6.71
CA ALA A 650 -20.32 14.64 8.15
C ALA A 650 -18.83 14.82 8.46
N LEU A 651 -17.97 14.18 7.65
CA LEU A 651 -16.52 14.29 7.74
C LEU A 651 -16.04 15.72 7.43
N LEU A 652 -16.55 16.32 6.33
CA LEU A 652 -16.25 17.70 5.96
C LEU A 652 -16.67 18.68 7.07
N ARG A 653 -17.90 18.55 7.57
CA ARG A 653 -18.41 19.40 8.68
C ARG A 653 -17.54 19.28 9.93
N ARG A 654 -17.16 18.07 10.29
CA ARG A 654 -16.27 17.82 11.45
C ARG A 654 -14.90 18.46 11.25
N ASN A 655 -14.32 18.31 10.05
CA ASN A 655 -13.01 18.90 9.75
C ASN A 655 -13.05 20.43 9.76
N LEU A 656 -14.09 21.05 9.19
CA LEU A 656 -14.27 22.49 9.24
C LEU A 656 -14.44 22.98 10.68
N LEU A 657 -15.21 22.28 11.52
CA LEU A 657 -15.40 22.68 12.92
C LEU A 657 -14.12 22.52 13.75
N ILE A 658 -13.40 21.42 13.62
CA ILE A 658 -12.22 21.16 14.46
C ILE A 658 -11.00 21.95 13.95
N TYR A 659 -10.70 21.83 12.65
CA TYR A 659 -9.46 22.37 12.09
C TYR A 659 -9.62 23.75 11.46
N GLY A 660 -10.80 24.08 10.92
CA GLY A 660 -11.11 25.43 10.46
C GLY A 660 -11.26 26.39 11.63
N LEU A 661 -12.17 26.10 12.55
CA LEU A 661 -12.37 26.94 13.75
C LEU A 661 -11.14 26.90 14.68
N GLY A 662 -10.53 25.70 14.87
CA GLY A 662 -9.29 25.57 15.61
C GLY A 662 -8.13 26.32 14.96
N GLY A 663 -8.05 26.34 13.63
CA GLY A 663 -7.08 27.11 12.85
C GLY A 663 -7.20 28.62 13.03
N VAL A 664 -8.42 29.12 13.34
CA VAL A 664 -8.64 30.53 13.71
C VAL A 664 -8.31 30.77 15.18
N ILE A 665 -8.81 29.96 16.09
CA ILE A 665 -8.67 30.20 17.55
C ILE A 665 -7.22 30.03 18.03
N VAL A 666 -6.51 29.02 17.55
CA VAL A 666 -5.16 28.69 18.00
C VAL A 666 -4.18 29.85 17.78
N PRO A 667 -4.13 30.53 16.61
CA PRO A 667 -3.30 31.72 16.42
C PRO A 667 -3.67 32.88 17.36
N PHE A 668 -4.98 33.15 17.56
CA PHE A 668 -5.42 34.21 18.48
C PHE A 668 -4.84 34.02 19.88
N ILE A 669 -4.94 32.81 20.41
CA ILE A 669 -4.40 32.47 21.73
C ILE A 669 -2.87 32.42 21.69
N GLY A 670 -2.29 31.74 20.70
CA GLY A 670 -0.86 31.51 20.62
C GLY A 670 -0.06 32.80 20.41
N ILE A 671 -0.48 33.66 19.49
CA ILE A 671 0.15 34.96 19.23
C ILE A 671 0.04 35.85 20.46
N LYS A 672 -1.12 35.89 21.13
CA LYS A 672 -1.29 36.67 22.35
C LYS A 672 -0.39 36.20 23.49
N LEU A 673 -0.26 34.88 23.69
CA LEU A 673 0.63 34.33 24.70
C LEU A 673 2.11 34.66 24.42
N ILE A 674 2.50 34.62 23.16
CA ILE A 674 3.85 34.99 22.73
C ILE A 674 4.07 36.48 22.94
N ASP A 675 3.09 37.33 22.57
CA ASP A 675 3.12 38.78 22.74
C ASP A 675 3.33 39.19 24.22
N LEU A 676 2.66 38.51 25.14
CA LEU A 676 2.87 38.73 26.59
C LEU A 676 4.33 38.48 27.04
N VAL A 677 5.01 37.54 26.38
CA VAL A 677 6.43 37.27 26.68
C VAL A 677 7.34 38.27 25.96
N VAL A 678 7.08 38.50 24.67
CA VAL A 678 7.86 39.38 23.82
C VAL A 678 7.80 40.82 24.33
N SER A 679 6.63 41.30 24.77
CA SER A 679 6.42 42.64 25.29
C SER A 679 7.21 42.95 26.57
N LEU A 680 7.81 41.95 27.22
CA LEU A 680 8.74 42.17 28.35
C LEU A 680 10.11 42.68 27.90
N PHE A 681 10.43 42.56 26.60
CA PHE A 681 11.72 42.94 26.01
C PHE A 681 11.60 44.17 25.09
N PHE A 682 10.39 44.59 24.78
CA PHE A 682 10.03 45.76 23.97
C PHE A 682 9.11 46.68 24.78
#